data_0361125c2ade719a41c34df0da189004
#
_entry.id   0361125c2ade719a41c34df0da189004
#
_cell.length_a   1.000
_cell.length_b   1.000
_cell.length_c   1.000
_cell.angle_alpha   90.00
_cell.angle_beta   90.00
_cell.angle_gamma   90.00
#
_symmetry.space_group_name_H-M   'P 1'
#
loop_
_entity.id
_entity.type
_entity.pdbx_description
1 polymer ?
#
loop_
_entity_poly.entity_id
_entity_poly.type
_entity_poly.pdbx_seq_one_letter_code
_entity_poly.pdbx_strand_id
1 'polypeptide(L)'
;MNVWLAEIWRAWRASLRRPGFLLLAAGVLALGVGASVAVTTLIQNSLWRPLPVPQPSQLVVLGQIRDTSQVGGISPHEYQYLDKLDGVASLGLWWPGSMVNVAGVSAPAQVPLIRMDQGLLPTLDLQPVLGRNFDAQEDHPHGPPVVMLGYGFWLRGYGGDRSVIGRSLRVEGVPHTIVGVLPAAFNTVLGPGDVVLPTAVPVGSRDYSHNGTLALARLAPGAEIAAVSAQTDARERAMYRDMGMGGNWKKPRFGALHLASVMRHDARPMLLLFMASAMLVLLIALVNLANLMLLRALSRNHDVAVRGALGAPLLRLMLPALGDGLLVGGAGALAGMALAMTGLALLQDFIPAEWLWGGRLHVDASAWLLAFAVGMLGALLAAGLALWRSRSATTVDELREGGRSGISLRSGRLGRVLVVAQVALAAVLLCAAGVFMHGLYDASRLHLGFADGDVLTFDLAPVRADYPDVASVWAMSQRLVQRLRVIPGVADAVVTTNLPASNGMMGQLQTTLHTPDGQEFASQYHGIGDGFFRLFSIPLLEGRSFTRDDTGGGELVAIASQDLADRYYDGHAVGKRIEMTGVDDKLISLHIVGVVGATYQKGPLQPMQPVLYVPLAQMPDPVMGLVRHLEPLRFALRGHGNPMDWQAGVRAALAGIAPEQPIANLRTMRNVVQQTTASARLSLWLIGLFAALALLLAAAGLYAVMAVAVAAREREFGVRMALGARPSRLLRLVLRGGLLQIAAGLVLGMAGAWLVARAVSQVLMGLIGRAGALDPLVMAGVSVVLALAGLLACMLPALRAARVAPMRALRGE
;
A
#
# COMPACT_ATOMS: atom_id res chain seq x y z
N MET A 1 -26.19 35.49 30.09
CA MET A 1 -25.93 34.10 29.62
C MET A 1 -27.18 33.41 29.04
N ASN A 2 -28.33 33.58 29.67
CA ASN A 2 -29.56 32.86 29.25
C ASN A 2 -30.15 33.28 27.88
N VAL A 3 -29.91 34.51 27.40
CA VAL A 3 -30.46 34.99 26.12
C VAL A 3 -29.76 34.35 24.92
N TRP A 4 -28.47 34.16 25.01
CA TRP A 4 -27.66 33.54 23.95
C TRP A 4 -28.00 32.06 23.73
N LEU A 5 -28.13 31.31 24.82
CA LEU A 5 -28.56 29.90 24.77
C LEU A 5 -29.98 29.76 24.21
N ALA A 6 -30.89 30.71 24.56
CA ALA A 6 -32.26 30.72 24.04
C ALA A 6 -32.31 30.97 22.52
N GLU A 7 -31.46 31.82 21.96
CA GLU A 7 -31.39 32.12 20.51
C GLU A 7 -30.81 30.92 19.74
N ILE A 8 -29.74 30.29 20.25
CA ILE A 8 -29.19 29.07 19.69
C ILE A 8 -30.21 27.93 19.71
N TRP A 9 -30.93 27.77 20.83
CA TRP A 9 -31.97 26.74 20.97
C TRP A 9 -33.13 26.93 20.01
N ARG A 10 -33.55 28.20 19.78
CA ARG A 10 -34.56 28.53 18.76
C ARG A 10 -34.07 28.20 17.35
N ALA A 11 -32.83 28.49 17.02
CA ALA A 11 -32.23 28.14 15.75
C ALA A 11 -32.22 26.62 15.54
N TRP A 12 -31.84 25.85 16.57
CA TRP A 12 -31.84 24.39 16.54
C TRP A 12 -33.26 23.82 16.36
N ARG A 13 -34.23 24.30 17.10
CA ARG A 13 -35.65 23.89 16.91
C ARG A 13 -36.14 24.18 15.49
N ALA A 14 -35.81 25.32 14.93
CA ALA A 14 -36.19 25.70 13.57
C ALA A 14 -35.54 24.79 12.53
N SER A 15 -34.25 24.39 12.72
CA SER A 15 -33.52 23.51 11.85
C SER A 15 -34.02 22.06 11.96
N LEU A 16 -34.35 21.56 13.15
CA LEU A 16 -34.93 20.24 13.40
C LEU A 16 -36.34 20.09 12.80
N ARG A 17 -37.13 21.18 12.77
CA ARG A 17 -38.45 21.17 12.10
C ARG A 17 -38.37 21.12 10.59
N ARG A 18 -37.20 21.44 9.99
CA ARG A 18 -36.93 21.32 8.53
C ARG A 18 -35.73 20.43 8.30
N PRO A 19 -35.88 19.10 8.49
CA PRO A 19 -34.76 18.19 8.57
C PRO A 19 -33.94 18.05 7.27
N GLY A 20 -34.53 18.35 6.11
CA GLY A 20 -33.87 18.22 4.82
C GLY A 20 -32.57 19.00 4.66
N PHE A 21 -32.52 20.26 5.20
CA PHE A 21 -31.27 21.04 5.20
C PHE A 21 -30.23 20.45 6.13
N LEU A 22 -30.64 20.07 7.36
CA LEU A 22 -29.73 19.49 8.34
C LEU A 22 -29.13 18.19 7.85
N LEU A 23 -29.95 17.27 7.33
CA LEU A 23 -29.52 15.98 6.79
C LEU A 23 -28.56 16.17 5.62
N LEU A 24 -28.86 17.09 4.71
CA LEU A 24 -27.98 17.33 3.55
C LEU A 24 -26.66 17.98 3.96
N ALA A 25 -26.68 18.98 4.81
CA ALA A 25 -25.48 19.70 5.27
C ALA A 25 -24.61 18.82 6.18
N ALA A 26 -25.21 18.11 7.15
CA ALA A 26 -24.51 17.17 8.01
C ALA A 26 -24.01 15.94 7.23
N GLY A 27 -24.78 15.44 6.26
CA GLY A 27 -24.38 14.34 5.39
C GLY A 27 -23.18 14.68 4.51
N VAL A 28 -23.19 15.87 3.87
CA VAL A 28 -22.04 16.36 3.10
C VAL A 28 -20.79 16.47 3.97
N LEU A 29 -20.93 17.05 5.16
CA LEU A 29 -19.81 17.19 6.10
C LEU A 29 -19.34 15.82 6.63
N ALA A 30 -20.27 14.90 6.91
CA ALA A 30 -19.97 13.55 7.38
C ALA A 30 -19.12 12.75 6.38
N LEU A 31 -19.37 12.87 5.08
CA LEU A 31 -18.57 12.22 4.05
C LEU A 31 -17.12 12.74 4.05
N GLY A 32 -16.94 14.06 4.12
CA GLY A 32 -15.60 14.66 4.16
C GLY A 32 -14.84 14.35 5.45
N VAL A 33 -15.50 14.49 6.61
CA VAL A 33 -14.93 14.19 7.92
C VAL A 33 -14.63 12.71 8.04
N GLY A 34 -15.57 11.84 7.64
CA GLY A 34 -15.42 10.39 7.70
C GLY A 34 -14.24 9.89 6.88
N ALA A 35 -14.10 10.36 5.64
CA ALA A 35 -12.95 10.04 4.78
C ALA A 35 -11.62 10.49 5.40
N SER A 36 -11.57 11.72 5.92
CA SER A 36 -10.34 12.29 6.51
C SER A 36 -9.96 11.58 7.81
N VAL A 37 -10.93 11.28 8.69
CA VAL A 37 -10.71 10.58 9.95
C VAL A 37 -10.27 9.15 9.71
N ALA A 38 -10.89 8.42 8.78
CA ALA A 38 -10.51 7.06 8.45
C ALA A 38 -9.05 6.97 7.98
N VAL A 39 -8.66 7.84 7.04
CA VAL A 39 -7.28 7.87 6.53
C VAL A 39 -6.29 8.35 7.60
N THR A 40 -6.63 9.37 8.37
CA THR A 40 -5.75 9.85 9.45
C THR A 40 -5.57 8.79 10.52
N THR A 41 -6.61 8.03 10.88
CA THR A 41 -6.53 6.91 11.82
C THR A 41 -5.61 5.80 11.26
N LEU A 42 -5.73 5.49 9.96
CA LEU A 42 -4.83 4.54 9.30
C LEU A 42 -3.38 5.03 9.36
N ILE A 43 -3.12 6.29 9.04
CA ILE A 43 -1.79 6.90 9.11
C ILE A 43 -1.25 6.94 10.54
N GLN A 44 -2.09 7.28 11.52
CA GLN A 44 -1.70 7.25 12.92
C GLN A 44 -1.22 5.87 13.35
N ASN A 45 -1.98 4.82 13.02
CA ASN A 45 -1.62 3.46 13.37
C ASN A 45 -0.39 2.95 12.60
N SER A 46 -0.19 3.39 11.35
CA SER A 46 0.88 2.91 10.48
C SER A 46 2.17 3.75 10.55
N LEU A 47 2.05 5.10 10.59
CA LEU A 47 3.20 5.99 10.44
C LEU A 47 3.55 6.78 11.72
N TRP A 48 2.56 7.15 12.55
CA TRP A 48 2.82 8.07 13.66
C TRP A 48 2.86 7.41 15.02
N ARG A 49 2.24 6.24 15.17
CA ARG A 49 2.29 5.52 16.44
C ARG A 49 3.75 5.13 16.74
N PRO A 50 4.30 5.49 17.91
CA PRO A 50 5.63 5.09 18.27
C PRO A 50 5.74 3.56 18.33
N LEU A 51 6.91 3.02 17.99
CA LEU A 51 7.16 1.60 18.13
C LEU A 51 6.98 1.21 19.63
N PRO A 52 6.40 0.04 19.91
CA PRO A 52 6.10 -0.39 21.29
C PRO A 52 7.34 -0.90 22.02
N VAL A 53 8.41 -0.10 22.01
CA VAL A 53 9.68 -0.34 22.70
C VAL A 53 10.11 0.92 23.43
N PRO A 54 10.91 0.82 24.50
CA PRO A 54 11.44 1.98 25.20
C PRO A 54 12.28 2.86 24.28
N GLN A 55 12.08 4.18 24.37
CA GLN A 55 12.85 5.20 23.65
C GLN A 55 13.08 4.89 22.15
N PRO A 56 12.03 4.71 21.35
CA PRO A 56 12.12 4.24 19.95
C PRO A 56 12.90 5.21 19.05
N SER A 57 13.02 6.48 19.40
CA SER A 57 13.80 7.48 18.69
C SER A 57 15.33 7.24 18.76
N GLN A 58 15.81 6.46 19.73
CA GLN A 58 17.22 6.08 19.85
C GLN A 58 17.58 4.86 19.01
N LEU A 59 16.60 4.15 18.43
CA LEU A 59 16.86 2.96 17.64
C LEU A 59 17.15 3.33 16.18
N VAL A 60 18.30 2.89 15.71
CA VAL A 60 18.78 3.11 14.34
C VAL A 60 19.21 1.79 13.70
N VAL A 61 18.99 1.67 12.41
CA VAL A 61 19.48 0.55 11.60
C VAL A 61 20.75 1.01 10.89
N LEU A 62 21.82 0.23 11.02
CA LEU A 62 23.10 0.46 10.36
C LEU A 62 23.19 -0.41 9.11
N GLY A 63 23.75 0.12 8.03
CA GLY A 63 23.97 -0.64 6.80
C GLY A 63 24.12 0.24 5.57
N GLN A 64 23.96 -0.36 4.42
CA GLN A 64 24.06 0.32 3.12
C GLN A 64 22.86 1.22 2.87
N ILE A 65 23.07 2.54 2.82
CA ILE A 65 22.02 3.53 2.55
C ILE A 65 21.68 3.51 1.05
N ARG A 66 20.48 3.08 0.74
CA ARG A 66 19.95 3.10 -0.64
C ARG A 66 19.18 4.37 -0.94
N ASP A 67 18.42 4.85 0.02
CA ASP A 67 17.73 6.15 -0.01
C ASP A 67 17.49 6.70 1.42
N THR A 68 16.62 7.69 1.58
CA THR A 68 16.32 8.35 2.86
C THR A 68 15.58 7.46 3.87
N SER A 69 15.14 6.29 3.47
CA SER A 69 14.33 5.36 4.27
C SER A 69 14.60 3.88 4.01
N GLN A 70 15.55 3.57 3.11
CA GLN A 70 15.96 2.20 2.83
C GLN A 70 17.40 1.97 3.25
N VAL A 71 17.60 0.92 4.05
CA VAL A 71 18.91 0.38 4.41
C VAL A 71 19.04 -1.02 3.82
N GLY A 72 20.12 -1.28 3.10
CA GLY A 72 20.48 -2.63 2.66
C GLY A 72 21.03 -3.44 3.83
N GLY A 73 20.97 -4.75 3.72
CA GLY A 73 21.56 -5.66 4.69
C GLY A 73 23.08 -5.47 4.81
N ILE A 74 23.61 -5.96 5.91
CA ILE A 74 25.05 -6.08 6.14
C ILE A 74 25.46 -7.55 6.12
N SER A 75 26.72 -7.82 5.78
CA SER A 75 27.29 -9.15 5.86
C SER A 75 27.77 -9.47 7.29
N PRO A 76 27.94 -10.75 7.64
CA PRO A 76 28.59 -11.15 8.90
C PRO A 76 29.99 -10.56 9.07
N HIS A 77 30.72 -10.35 7.97
CA HIS A 77 32.03 -9.70 8.01
C HIS A 77 31.91 -8.21 8.36
N GLU A 78 31.01 -7.47 7.72
CA GLU A 78 30.78 -6.04 7.96
C GLU A 78 30.35 -5.79 9.42
N TYR A 79 29.50 -6.66 9.98
CA TYR A 79 29.04 -6.53 11.35
C TYR A 79 30.18 -6.43 12.37
N GLN A 80 31.29 -7.15 12.15
CA GLN A 80 32.45 -7.12 13.05
C GLN A 80 33.18 -5.77 13.05
N TYR A 81 33.11 -5.01 11.94
CA TYR A 81 33.66 -3.65 11.87
C TYR A 81 32.77 -2.61 12.56
N LEU A 82 31.51 -2.95 12.87
CA LEU A 82 30.58 -2.07 13.55
C LEU A 82 30.65 -2.17 15.09
N ASP A 83 31.48 -3.06 15.63
CA ASP A 83 31.67 -3.15 17.07
C ASP A 83 32.31 -1.85 17.62
N LYS A 84 31.83 -1.39 18.78
CA LYS A 84 32.36 -0.20 19.52
C LYS A 84 32.32 1.11 18.71
N LEU A 85 31.22 1.41 18.09
CA LEU A 85 30.96 2.74 17.51
C LEU A 85 30.73 3.75 18.65
N ASP A 86 31.40 4.92 18.58
CA ASP A 86 31.16 6.01 19.53
C ASP A 86 29.75 6.52 19.41
N GLY A 87 29.07 6.71 20.54
CA GLY A 87 27.66 7.13 20.56
C GLY A 87 26.65 5.99 20.37
N VAL A 88 27.10 4.73 20.31
CA VAL A 88 26.26 3.54 20.33
C VAL A 88 26.33 2.89 21.71
N ALA A 89 25.19 2.75 22.39
CA ALA A 89 25.10 2.13 23.69
C ALA A 89 25.04 0.60 23.61
N SER A 90 24.36 0.06 22.58
CA SER A 90 24.24 -1.37 22.32
C SER A 90 23.99 -1.62 20.84
N LEU A 91 24.44 -2.78 20.38
CA LEU A 91 24.31 -3.25 19.00
C LEU A 91 23.75 -4.66 19.01
N GLY A 92 22.87 -4.95 18.08
CA GLY A 92 22.29 -6.28 17.88
C GLY A 92 22.04 -6.57 16.42
N LEU A 93 22.13 -7.83 16.08
CA LEU A 93 21.96 -8.33 14.74
C LEU A 93 20.65 -9.11 14.62
N TRP A 94 19.90 -8.86 13.57
CA TRP A 94 18.74 -9.69 13.30
C TRP A 94 18.58 -9.94 11.80
N TRP A 95 18.02 -11.10 11.49
CA TRP A 95 17.66 -11.50 10.17
C TRP A 95 16.15 -11.68 10.10
N PRO A 96 15.43 -10.80 9.40
CA PRO A 96 13.98 -10.89 9.24
C PRO A 96 13.59 -11.92 8.17
N GLY A 97 12.48 -12.61 8.43
CA GLY A 97 11.65 -13.10 7.33
C GLY A 97 12.09 -14.36 6.61
N SER A 98 12.54 -15.42 7.31
CA SER A 98 12.54 -16.77 6.73
C SER A 98 11.43 -17.63 7.32
N MET A 99 11.19 -18.80 6.72
CA MET A 99 10.24 -19.79 7.22
C MET A 99 11.01 -21.03 7.65
N VAL A 100 10.56 -21.71 8.69
CA VAL A 100 11.20 -22.89 9.24
C VAL A 100 10.19 -23.99 9.54
N ASN A 101 10.59 -25.23 9.35
CA ASN A 101 9.77 -26.39 9.69
C ASN A 101 9.87 -26.70 11.17
N VAL A 102 8.74 -26.79 11.83
CA VAL A 102 8.64 -27.20 13.24
C VAL A 102 7.79 -28.44 13.39
N ALA A 103 8.20 -29.32 14.30
CA ALA A 103 7.46 -30.52 14.70
C ALA A 103 7.53 -30.73 16.21
N GLY A 104 6.56 -31.49 16.75
CA GLY A 104 6.54 -31.82 18.17
C GLY A 104 5.58 -30.98 19.03
N VAL A 105 4.78 -30.10 18.43
CA VAL A 105 3.70 -29.35 19.11
C VAL A 105 2.33 -29.90 18.74
N SER A 106 2.10 -30.05 17.44
CA SER A 106 0.87 -30.61 16.84
C SER A 106 1.26 -31.29 15.52
N ALA A 107 0.50 -31.09 14.45
CA ALA A 107 0.96 -31.46 13.10
C ALA A 107 2.20 -30.63 12.70
N PRO A 108 3.13 -31.18 11.92
CA PRO A 108 4.24 -30.44 11.37
C PRO A 108 3.77 -29.18 10.64
N ALA A 109 4.40 -28.05 10.93
CA ALA A 109 4.02 -26.77 10.40
C ALA A 109 5.25 -25.97 9.93
N GLN A 110 5.06 -25.16 8.90
CA GLN A 110 6.03 -24.14 8.52
C GLN A 110 5.66 -22.82 9.19
N VAL A 111 6.57 -22.25 9.95
CA VAL A 111 6.34 -21.05 10.77
C VAL A 111 7.40 -19.98 10.50
N PRO A 112 7.05 -18.70 10.71
CA PRO A 112 8.01 -17.60 10.59
C PRO A 112 9.18 -17.74 11.54
N LEU A 113 10.40 -17.60 11.02
CA LEU A 113 11.66 -17.61 11.74
C LEU A 113 12.28 -16.21 11.74
N ILE A 114 12.74 -15.79 12.90
CA ILE A 114 13.72 -14.70 13.03
C ILE A 114 15.02 -15.29 13.57
N ARG A 115 16.17 -14.86 13.07
CA ARG A 115 17.45 -15.10 13.71
C ARG A 115 17.92 -13.82 14.37
N MET A 116 18.46 -13.91 15.59
CA MET A 116 19.00 -12.78 16.30
C MET A 116 20.24 -13.16 17.09
N ASP A 117 21.13 -12.19 17.31
CA ASP A 117 22.23 -12.35 18.24
C ASP A 117 21.81 -12.07 19.70
N GLN A 118 22.66 -12.36 20.63
CA GLN A 118 22.46 -12.07 22.05
C GLN A 118 22.28 -10.57 22.35
N GLY A 119 22.79 -9.68 21.47
CA GLY A 119 22.75 -8.22 21.62
C GLY A 119 21.42 -7.58 21.26
N LEU A 120 20.56 -8.27 20.48
CA LEU A 120 19.34 -7.66 19.94
C LEU A 120 18.31 -7.29 21.03
N LEU A 121 18.02 -8.20 21.98
CA LEU A 121 17.04 -7.92 23.05
C LEU A 121 17.48 -6.77 23.95
N PRO A 122 18.74 -6.71 24.43
CA PRO A 122 19.26 -5.54 25.13
C PRO A 122 19.16 -4.24 24.29
N THR A 123 19.43 -4.32 23.00
CA THR A 123 19.33 -3.16 22.09
C THR A 123 17.88 -2.66 21.95
N LEU A 124 16.91 -3.56 21.93
CA LEU A 124 15.49 -3.21 21.96
C LEU A 124 15.00 -2.79 23.35
N ASP A 125 15.79 -3.03 24.41
CA ASP A 125 15.38 -2.88 25.82
C ASP A 125 14.12 -3.72 26.11
N LEU A 126 14.14 -4.97 25.63
CA LEU A 126 13.08 -5.95 25.84
C LEU A 126 13.59 -7.12 26.70
N GLN A 127 12.72 -7.62 27.58
CA GLN A 127 12.97 -8.82 28.37
C GLN A 127 12.03 -9.95 27.92
N PRO A 128 12.49 -11.20 27.91
CA PRO A 128 11.62 -12.35 27.74
C PRO A 128 10.50 -12.38 28.79
N VAL A 129 9.29 -12.80 28.38
CA VAL A 129 8.15 -13.00 29.31
C VAL A 129 8.39 -14.19 30.23
N LEU A 130 9.07 -15.20 29.71
CA LEU A 130 9.48 -16.42 30.43
C LEU A 130 10.89 -16.79 30.00
N GLY A 131 11.65 -17.38 30.93
CA GLY A 131 13.00 -17.87 30.63
C GLY A 131 14.03 -16.73 30.53
N ARG A 132 14.96 -16.86 29.59
CA ARG A 132 16.10 -15.95 29.39
C ARG A 132 16.42 -15.72 27.93
N ASN A 133 17.27 -14.74 27.65
CA ASN A 133 17.89 -14.50 26.33
C ASN A 133 18.95 -15.57 26.01
N PHE A 134 19.41 -15.61 24.77
CA PHE A 134 20.59 -16.38 24.36
C PHE A 134 21.84 -15.86 25.10
N ASP A 135 22.74 -16.78 25.39
CA ASP A 135 24.08 -16.43 25.90
C ASP A 135 25.15 -16.56 24.81
N ALA A 136 26.39 -16.14 25.14
CA ALA A 136 27.48 -16.13 24.18
C ALA A 136 27.92 -17.55 23.71
N GLN A 137 27.63 -18.59 24.51
CA GLN A 137 27.94 -19.96 24.10
C GLN A 137 26.89 -20.53 23.16
N GLU A 138 25.66 -20.07 23.29
CA GLU A 138 24.54 -20.45 22.45
C GLU A 138 24.56 -19.71 21.11
N ASP A 139 25.01 -18.43 21.13
CA ASP A 139 25.13 -17.59 19.95
C ASP A 139 26.51 -17.75 19.27
N HIS A 140 26.93 -18.99 19.10
CA HIS A 140 28.20 -19.35 18.48
C HIS A 140 27.97 -20.52 17.50
N PRO A 141 28.71 -20.60 16.38
CA PRO A 141 28.68 -21.77 15.50
C PRO A 141 28.96 -23.04 16.30
N HIS A 142 28.10 -24.04 16.13
CA HIS A 142 28.13 -25.29 16.88
C HIS A 142 27.78 -25.17 18.36
N GLY A 143 27.19 -24.05 18.79
CA GLY A 143 26.61 -23.90 20.13
C GLY A 143 25.45 -24.88 20.38
N PRO A 144 25.01 -25.03 21.65
CA PRO A 144 23.87 -25.89 21.97
C PRO A 144 22.63 -25.48 21.16
N PRO A 145 21.84 -26.42 20.63
CA PRO A 145 20.63 -26.08 19.89
C PRO A 145 19.57 -25.57 20.83
N VAL A 146 19.35 -24.25 20.82
CA VAL A 146 18.38 -23.55 21.65
C VAL A 146 17.39 -22.75 20.77
N VAL A 147 16.22 -22.48 21.33
CA VAL A 147 15.17 -21.74 20.63
C VAL A 147 14.40 -20.86 21.61
N MET A 148 14.01 -19.68 21.17
CA MET A 148 13.01 -18.87 21.84
C MET A 148 11.70 -18.88 21.03
N LEU A 149 10.57 -18.80 21.75
CA LEU A 149 9.25 -18.79 21.12
C LEU A 149 8.72 -17.36 21.02
N GLY A 150 8.12 -17.02 19.88
CA GLY A 150 7.30 -15.81 19.78
C GLY A 150 6.05 -15.92 20.64
N TYR A 151 5.57 -14.79 21.18
CA TYR A 151 4.42 -14.75 22.07
C TYR A 151 3.17 -15.43 21.51
N GLY A 152 2.87 -15.13 20.24
CA GLY A 152 1.71 -15.70 19.56
C GLY A 152 1.81 -17.21 19.35
N PHE A 153 2.99 -17.72 19.04
CA PHE A 153 3.23 -19.15 18.86
C PHE A 153 3.12 -19.90 20.19
N TRP A 154 3.67 -19.34 21.27
CA TRP A 154 3.52 -19.91 22.62
C TRP A 154 2.04 -20.03 23.03
N LEU A 155 1.22 -19.00 22.74
CA LEU A 155 -0.22 -19.08 23.05
C LEU A 155 -0.94 -20.11 22.18
N ARG A 156 -0.68 -20.15 20.85
CA ARG A 156 -1.38 -21.06 19.94
C ARG A 156 -0.92 -22.51 20.08
N GLY A 157 0.38 -22.73 20.23
CA GLY A 157 0.97 -24.06 20.24
C GLY A 157 1.00 -24.71 21.63
N TYR A 158 1.14 -23.91 22.67
CA TYR A 158 1.33 -24.41 24.04
C TYR A 158 0.26 -23.91 25.02
N GLY A 159 -0.78 -23.21 24.53
CA GLY A 159 -1.88 -22.73 25.39
C GLY A 159 -1.46 -21.73 26.48
N GLY A 160 -0.26 -21.11 26.35
CA GLY A 160 0.28 -20.22 27.37
C GLY A 160 0.89 -20.95 28.57
N ASP A 161 1.22 -22.24 28.44
CA ASP A 161 1.81 -23.05 29.51
C ASP A 161 3.20 -22.51 29.92
N ARG A 162 3.36 -22.16 31.18
CA ARG A 162 4.63 -21.63 31.71
C ARG A 162 5.71 -22.70 31.84
N SER A 163 5.35 -23.98 31.91
CA SER A 163 6.30 -25.10 31.98
C SER A 163 6.96 -25.43 30.64
N VAL A 164 6.79 -24.58 29.61
CA VAL A 164 7.37 -24.77 28.27
C VAL A 164 8.90 -24.64 28.26
N ILE A 165 9.47 -23.88 29.19
CA ILE A 165 10.92 -23.69 29.31
C ILE A 165 11.60 -25.03 29.64
N GLY A 166 12.66 -25.37 28.91
CA GLY A 166 13.40 -26.63 29.01
C GLY A 166 12.79 -27.78 28.20
N ARG A 167 11.57 -27.63 27.61
CA ARG A 167 11.04 -28.61 26.67
C ARG A 167 11.78 -28.55 25.34
N SER A 168 11.69 -29.63 24.57
CA SER A 168 12.28 -29.74 23.25
C SER A 168 11.26 -29.42 22.16
N LEU A 169 11.66 -28.56 21.20
CA LEU A 169 10.97 -28.30 19.94
C LEU A 169 11.86 -28.75 18.78
N ARG A 170 11.34 -29.59 17.89
CA ARG A 170 12.11 -29.98 16.69
C ARG A 170 12.02 -28.85 15.64
N VAL A 171 13.17 -28.26 15.32
CA VAL A 171 13.30 -27.23 14.30
C VAL A 171 14.22 -27.76 13.20
N GLU A 172 13.77 -27.81 11.98
CA GLU A 172 14.50 -28.41 10.84
C GLU A 172 15.02 -29.83 11.12
N GLY A 173 14.22 -30.65 11.81
CA GLY A 173 14.58 -32.01 12.19
C GLY A 173 15.48 -32.12 13.43
N VAL A 174 16.07 -31.03 13.90
CA VAL A 174 16.99 -30.99 15.05
C VAL A 174 16.22 -30.61 16.32
N PRO A 175 16.36 -31.35 17.44
CA PRO A 175 15.74 -30.98 18.70
C PRO A 175 16.45 -29.77 19.31
N HIS A 176 15.69 -28.69 19.57
CA HIS A 176 16.14 -27.46 20.21
C HIS A 176 15.49 -27.33 21.59
N THR A 177 16.25 -26.91 22.59
CA THR A 177 15.72 -26.63 23.94
C THR A 177 15.11 -25.24 23.97
N ILE A 178 13.86 -25.12 24.44
CA ILE A 178 13.17 -23.86 24.60
C ILE A 178 13.75 -23.12 25.80
N VAL A 179 14.44 -21.99 25.59
CA VAL A 179 15.11 -21.20 26.64
C VAL A 179 14.35 -19.95 27.04
N GLY A 180 13.43 -19.47 26.19
CA GLY A 180 12.68 -18.24 26.47
C GLY A 180 11.40 -18.09 25.64
N VAL A 181 10.54 -17.19 26.09
CA VAL A 181 9.36 -16.72 25.37
C VAL A 181 9.45 -15.21 25.24
N LEU A 182 9.38 -14.71 24.02
CA LEU A 182 9.50 -13.29 23.70
C LEU A 182 8.21 -12.52 24.03
N PRO A 183 8.30 -11.23 24.35
CA PRO A 183 7.12 -10.39 24.51
C PRO A 183 6.43 -10.11 23.17
N ALA A 184 5.13 -9.82 23.22
CA ALA A 184 4.35 -9.51 22.01
C ALA A 184 4.91 -8.29 21.23
N ALA A 185 5.53 -7.34 21.91
CA ALA A 185 6.18 -6.17 21.32
C ALA A 185 7.30 -6.55 20.34
N PHE A 186 8.01 -7.66 20.57
CA PHE A 186 9.08 -8.13 19.69
C PHE A 186 8.57 -8.35 18.26
N ASN A 187 7.51 -9.14 18.12
CA ASN A 187 6.92 -9.40 16.80
C ASN A 187 6.29 -8.16 16.17
N THR A 188 5.81 -7.23 16.99
CA THR A 188 5.26 -5.96 16.52
C THR A 188 6.36 -5.08 15.89
N VAL A 189 7.59 -5.12 16.42
CA VAL A 189 8.70 -4.27 15.94
C VAL A 189 9.48 -4.92 14.81
N LEU A 190 9.77 -6.22 14.91
CA LEU A 190 10.67 -6.89 13.97
C LEU A 190 9.95 -7.76 12.92
N GLY A 191 8.62 -7.81 12.98
CA GLY A 191 7.80 -8.64 12.11
C GLY A 191 7.50 -10.02 12.69
N PRO A 192 6.79 -10.88 11.93
CA PRO A 192 6.37 -12.19 12.42
C PRO A 192 7.57 -13.08 12.70
N GLY A 193 7.69 -13.56 13.93
CA GLY A 193 8.69 -14.53 14.38
C GLY A 193 8.03 -15.46 15.39
N ASP A 194 7.56 -16.61 14.91
CA ASP A 194 6.98 -17.66 15.78
C ASP A 194 8.07 -18.46 16.48
N VAL A 195 9.20 -18.63 15.80
CA VAL A 195 10.41 -19.26 16.29
C VAL A 195 11.58 -18.32 16.13
N VAL A 196 12.43 -18.22 17.15
CA VAL A 196 13.63 -17.39 17.09
C VAL A 196 14.85 -18.25 17.45
N LEU A 197 15.86 -18.20 16.56
CA LEU A 197 17.11 -18.95 16.71
C LEU A 197 18.30 -17.98 16.84
N PRO A 198 19.43 -18.43 17.45
CA PRO A 198 20.64 -17.65 17.43
C PRO A 198 21.15 -17.41 16.00
N THR A 199 21.76 -16.26 15.76
CA THR A 199 22.39 -15.95 14.47
C THR A 199 23.66 -16.74 14.29
N ALA A 200 24.39 -16.98 15.36
CA ALA A 200 25.63 -17.78 15.43
C ALA A 200 26.68 -17.33 14.40
N VAL A 201 26.92 -16.02 14.32
CA VAL A 201 27.95 -15.45 13.44
C VAL A 201 29.34 -15.84 13.93
N PRO A 202 30.19 -16.50 13.09
CA PRO A 202 31.53 -16.85 13.49
C PRO A 202 32.37 -15.61 13.77
N VAL A 203 33.11 -15.62 14.88
CA VAL A 203 34.14 -14.58 15.12
C VAL A 203 35.22 -14.68 14.05
N GLY A 204 35.57 -13.56 13.43
CA GLY A 204 36.48 -13.52 12.30
C GLY A 204 35.89 -14.03 10.98
N SER A 205 34.57 -14.05 10.86
CA SER A 205 33.86 -14.43 9.62
C SER A 205 34.38 -13.62 8.43
N ARG A 206 34.63 -14.29 7.30
CA ARG A 206 34.95 -13.69 6.01
C ARG A 206 33.76 -13.82 5.04
N ASP A 207 32.56 -14.05 5.56
CA ASP A 207 31.34 -14.09 4.76
C ASP A 207 30.89 -12.67 4.43
N TYR A 208 31.02 -12.28 3.18
CA TYR A 208 30.64 -10.99 2.62
C TYR A 208 29.22 -11.00 2.03
N SER A 209 28.52 -12.11 2.16
CA SER A 209 27.16 -12.21 1.60
C SER A 209 26.18 -11.34 2.38
N HIS A 210 25.53 -10.43 1.65
CA HIS A 210 24.48 -9.56 2.20
C HIS A 210 23.14 -10.30 2.21
N ASN A 211 22.97 -11.23 3.14
CA ASN A 211 21.82 -12.14 3.20
C ASN A 211 20.55 -11.52 3.79
N GLY A 212 20.39 -10.19 3.73
CA GLY A 212 19.26 -9.50 4.33
C GLY A 212 19.36 -9.32 5.84
N THR A 213 20.52 -9.61 6.45
CA THR A 213 20.80 -9.35 7.87
C THR A 213 20.87 -7.86 8.12
N LEU A 214 20.30 -7.40 9.22
CA LEU A 214 20.24 -6.00 9.60
C LEU A 214 20.91 -5.79 10.97
N ALA A 215 21.71 -4.74 11.10
CA ALA A 215 22.27 -4.31 12.39
C ALA A 215 21.39 -3.23 13.01
N LEU A 216 20.90 -3.49 14.21
CA LEU A 216 20.16 -2.54 15.02
C LEU A 216 21.07 -1.98 16.11
N ALA A 217 21.15 -0.66 16.21
CA ALA A 217 21.89 0.00 17.26
C ALA A 217 20.98 0.89 18.11
N ARG A 218 21.27 0.98 19.40
CA ARG A 218 20.71 1.98 20.31
C ARG A 218 21.70 3.10 20.49
N LEU A 219 21.31 4.32 20.17
CA LEU A 219 22.11 5.50 20.39
C LEU A 219 22.26 5.78 21.90
N ALA A 220 23.44 6.16 22.32
CA ALA A 220 23.68 6.68 23.67
C ALA A 220 22.90 8.00 23.87
N PRO A 221 22.52 8.35 25.10
CA PRO A 221 21.86 9.62 25.38
C PRO A 221 22.68 10.82 24.87
N GLY A 222 22.07 11.65 24.03
CA GLY A 222 22.72 12.82 23.43
C GLY A 222 23.56 12.54 22.18
N ALA A 223 23.69 11.30 21.73
CA ALA A 223 24.39 10.97 20.48
C ALA A 223 23.60 11.40 19.25
N GLU A 224 24.29 11.99 18.28
CA GLU A 224 23.71 12.39 16.99
C GLU A 224 23.81 11.29 15.97
N ILE A 225 22.68 10.98 15.30
CA ILE A 225 22.62 9.96 14.23
C ILE A 225 23.61 10.27 13.09
N ALA A 226 23.86 11.55 12.80
CA ALA A 226 24.77 11.97 11.75
C ALA A 226 26.24 11.58 12.07
N ALA A 227 26.63 11.68 13.33
CA ALA A 227 27.98 11.29 13.78
C ALA A 227 28.15 9.75 13.70
N VAL A 228 27.17 8.99 14.17
CA VAL A 228 27.18 7.52 14.06
C VAL A 228 27.17 7.08 12.60
N SER A 229 26.37 7.73 11.75
CA SER A 229 26.32 7.44 10.31
C SER A 229 27.68 7.68 9.63
N ALA A 230 28.37 8.78 9.97
CA ALA A 230 29.70 9.08 9.43
C ALA A 230 30.77 8.08 9.88
N GLN A 231 30.71 7.63 11.15
CA GLN A 231 31.60 6.59 11.65
C GLN A 231 31.35 5.24 10.98
N THR A 232 30.08 4.85 10.78
CA THR A 232 29.70 3.63 10.06
C THR A 232 30.31 3.66 8.66
N ASP A 233 30.11 4.75 7.89
CA ASP A 233 30.69 4.90 6.55
C ASP A 233 32.22 4.84 6.55
N ALA A 234 32.87 5.46 7.55
CA ALA A 234 34.32 5.46 7.66
C ALA A 234 34.89 4.05 7.94
N ARG A 235 34.24 3.27 8.83
CA ARG A 235 34.65 1.91 9.16
C ARG A 235 34.45 0.94 8.01
N GLU A 236 33.31 1.02 7.33
CA GLU A 236 33.03 0.22 6.14
C GLU A 236 34.02 0.53 5.00
N ARG A 237 34.35 1.79 4.80
CA ARG A 237 35.38 2.18 3.81
C ARG A 237 36.77 1.68 4.20
N ALA A 238 37.09 1.61 5.49
CA ALA A 238 38.36 1.03 5.95
C ALA A 238 38.38 -0.47 5.63
N MET A 239 37.33 -1.20 5.93
CA MET A 239 37.16 -2.61 5.60
C MET A 239 37.36 -2.87 4.10
N TYR A 240 36.69 -2.15 3.21
CA TYR A 240 36.85 -2.32 1.76
C TYR A 240 38.27 -2.01 1.28
N ARG A 241 38.97 -1.09 1.92
CA ARG A 241 40.39 -0.83 1.63
C ARG A 241 41.28 -2.01 2.04
N ASP A 242 41.04 -2.58 3.23
CA ASP A 242 41.78 -3.71 3.77
C ASP A 242 41.61 -4.96 2.89
N MET A 243 40.45 -5.07 2.23
CA MET A 243 40.14 -6.11 1.25
C MET A 243 40.79 -5.87 -0.13
N GLY A 244 41.55 -4.78 -0.32
CA GLY A 244 42.15 -4.44 -1.61
C GLY A 244 41.17 -3.91 -2.67
N MET A 245 39.92 -3.66 -2.30
CA MET A 245 38.89 -3.08 -3.17
C MET A 245 39.00 -1.55 -3.28
N GLY A 246 40.24 -1.04 -3.35
CA GLY A 246 40.54 0.40 -3.36
C GLY A 246 40.32 1.14 -4.71
N GLY A 247 39.95 0.41 -5.80
CA GLY A 247 39.84 0.94 -7.15
C GLY A 247 38.57 1.77 -7.47
N ASN A 248 38.30 1.98 -8.75
CA ASN A 248 37.18 2.76 -9.32
C ASN A 248 35.78 2.19 -9.08
N TRP A 249 35.64 1.29 -8.13
CA TRP A 249 34.35 0.73 -7.77
C TRP A 249 33.45 1.81 -7.13
N LYS A 250 32.21 1.98 -7.61
CA LYS A 250 31.24 2.87 -6.99
C LYS A 250 30.88 2.29 -5.62
N LYS A 251 31.60 2.74 -4.60
CA LYS A 251 31.40 2.27 -3.22
C LYS A 251 30.00 2.63 -2.75
N PRO A 252 29.25 1.65 -2.19
CA PRO A 252 27.99 1.97 -1.55
C PRO A 252 28.22 2.97 -0.40
N ARG A 253 27.25 3.79 -0.14
CA ARG A 253 27.24 4.67 1.03
C ARG A 253 26.68 3.91 2.21
N PHE A 254 27.44 3.83 3.29
CA PHE A 254 26.96 3.25 4.55
C PHE A 254 26.50 4.34 5.51
N GLY A 255 25.74 3.96 6.52
CA GLY A 255 25.26 4.93 7.50
C GLY A 255 24.19 4.36 8.43
N ALA A 256 23.49 5.27 9.10
CA ALA A 256 22.45 4.98 10.06
C ALA A 256 21.14 5.67 9.66
N LEU A 257 20.03 4.96 9.75
CA LEU A 257 18.67 5.50 9.63
C LEU A 257 17.81 5.08 10.83
N HIS A 258 16.89 5.94 11.26
CA HIS A 258 15.95 5.56 12.31
C HIS A 258 15.16 4.30 11.93
N LEU A 259 15.07 3.34 12.84
CA LEU A 259 14.34 2.09 12.67
C LEU A 259 12.91 2.35 12.17
N ALA A 260 12.22 3.33 12.78
CA ALA A 260 10.86 3.68 12.39
C ALA A 260 10.74 4.16 10.94
N SER A 261 11.76 4.82 10.37
CA SER A 261 11.73 5.26 8.96
C SER A 261 11.95 4.10 7.99
N VAL A 262 12.86 3.19 8.34
CA VAL A 262 13.14 1.99 7.54
C VAL A 262 11.93 1.09 7.48
N MET A 263 11.33 0.79 8.63
CA MET A 263 10.17 -0.10 8.72
C MET A 263 8.91 0.45 8.01
N ARG A 264 8.80 1.77 7.83
CA ARG A 264 7.63 2.45 7.24
C ARG A 264 7.79 2.79 5.76
N HIS A 265 8.89 2.39 5.15
CA HIS A 265 9.24 2.79 3.78
C HIS A 265 8.13 2.42 2.78
N ASP A 266 7.69 1.17 2.79
CA ASP A 266 6.74 0.65 1.79
C ASP A 266 5.33 1.22 1.92
N ALA A 267 4.86 1.49 3.16
CA ALA A 267 3.53 2.02 3.40
C ALA A 267 3.40 3.52 3.14
N ARG A 268 4.48 4.29 3.36
CA ARG A 268 4.47 5.76 3.38
C ARG A 268 3.95 6.40 2.09
N PRO A 269 4.41 6.05 0.88
CA PRO A 269 3.97 6.72 -0.35
C PRO A 269 2.47 6.55 -0.59
N MET A 270 1.97 5.35 -0.33
CA MET A 270 0.57 4.98 -0.55
C MET A 270 -0.35 5.68 0.46
N LEU A 271 0.04 5.72 1.73
CA LEU A 271 -0.71 6.40 2.78
C LEU A 271 -0.75 7.91 2.56
N LEU A 272 0.33 8.53 2.08
CA LEU A 272 0.34 9.94 1.70
C LEU A 272 -0.58 10.24 0.51
N LEU A 273 -0.68 9.35 -0.46
CA LEU A 273 -1.61 9.46 -1.58
C LEU A 273 -3.08 9.40 -1.09
N PHE A 274 -3.38 8.50 -0.15
CA PHE A 274 -4.71 8.42 0.47
C PHE A 274 -5.02 9.67 1.29
N MET A 275 -4.05 10.22 2.03
CA MET A 275 -4.20 11.46 2.77
C MET A 275 -4.53 12.63 1.84
N ALA A 276 -3.79 12.78 0.76
CA ALA A 276 -4.04 13.82 -0.24
C ALA A 276 -5.45 13.69 -0.82
N SER A 277 -5.88 12.46 -1.16
CA SER A 277 -7.21 12.18 -1.70
C SER A 277 -8.33 12.52 -0.69
N ALA A 278 -8.17 12.10 0.57
CA ALA A 278 -9.13 12.40 1.64
C ALA A 278 -9.22 13.90 1.93
N MET A 279 -8.07 14.62 1.89
CA MET A 279 -8.04 16.08 2.06
C MET A 279 -8.77 16.80 0.93
N LEU A 280 -8.63 16.32 -0.32
CA LEU A 280 -9.39 16.87 -1.46
C LEU A 280 -10.90 16.65 -1.29
N VAL A 281 -11.33 15.46 -0.85
CA VAL A 281 -12.75 15.18 -0.54
C VAL A 281 -13.27 16.09 0.58
N LEU A 282 -12.48 16.26 1.65
CA LEU A 282 -12.82 17.17 2.74
C LEU A 282 -12.98 18.61 2.24
N LEU A 283 -12.05 19.08 1.41
CA LEU A 283 -12.12 20.43 0.84
C LEU A 283 -13.38 20.62 -0.02
N ILE A 284 -13.73 19.64 -0.85
CA ILE A 284 -14.98 19.65 -1.62
C ILE A 284 -16.20 19.70 -0.68
N ALA A 285 -16.19 18.91 0.39
CA ALA A 285 -17.28 18.88 1.38
C ALA A 285 -17.42 20.24 2.10
N LEU A 286 -16.32 20.86 2.51
CA LEU A 286 -16.32 22.19 3.15
C LEU A 286 -16.82 23.28 2.20
N VAL A 287 -16.42 23.24 0.93
CA VAL A 287 -16.92 24.16 -0.09
C VAL A 287 -18.43 23.96 -0.33
N ASN A 288 -18.90 22.72 -0.36
CA ASN A 288 -20.34 22.43 -0.44
C ASN A 288 -21.10 22.95 0.78
N LEU A 289 -20.54 22.71 1.97
CA LEU A 289 -21.13 23.22 3.21
C LEU A 289 -21.21 24.75 3.21
N ALA A 290 -20.14 25.42 2.75
CA ALA A 290 -20.13 26.88 2.62
C ALA A 290 -21.24 27.37 1.67
N ASN A 291 -21.43 26.70 0.53
CA ASN A 291 -22.52 27.00 -0.39
C ASN A 291 -23.90 26.79 0.27
N LEU A 292 -24.13 25.70 0.98
CA LEU A 292 -25.38 25.41 1.67
C LEU A 292 -25.67 26.42 2.78
N MET A 293 -24.65 26.81 3.57
CA MET A 293 -24.75 27.82 4.61
C MET A 293 -25.05 29.21 4.03
N LEU A 294 -24.44 29.55 2.90
CA LEU A 294 -24.74 30.80 2.18
C LEU A 294 -26.20 30.84 1.73
N LEU A 295 -26.73 29.73 1.19
CA LEU A 295 -28.15 29.64 0.80
C LEU A 295 -29.08 29.83 1.99
N ARG A 296 -28.71 29.22 3.12
CA ARG A 296 -29.45 29.36 4.38
C ARG A 296 -29.43 30.80 4.90
N ALA A 297 -28.28 31.48 4.81
CA ALA A 297 -28.16 32.90 5.19
C ALA A 297 -29.02 33.79 4.31
N LEU A 298 -28.99 33.60 2.99
CA LEU A 298 -29.80 34.35 2.05
C LEU A 298 -31.32 34.19 2.30
N SER A 299 -31.78 33.01 2.68
CA SER A 299 -33.21 32.78 3.01
C SER A 299 -33.68 33.46 4.30
N ARG A 300 -32.76 33.99 5.11
CA ARG A 300 -33.01 34.70 6.39
C ARG A 300 -32.70 36.20 6.33
N ASN A 301 -32.30 36.73 5.16
CA ASN A 301 -31.88 38.14 5.04
C ASN A 301 -32.98 39.12 5.47
N HIS A 302 -34.26 38.84 5.18
CA HIS A 302 -35.37 39.67 5.60
C HIS A 302 -35.48 39.75 7.13
N ASP A 303 -35.41 38.63 7.85
CA ASP A 303 -35.45 38.62 9.32
C ASP A 303 -34.24 39.35 9.93
N VAL A 304 -33.06 39.21 9.31
CA VAL A 304 -31.83 39.88 9.73
C VAL A 304 -31.94 41.40 9.50
N ALA A 305 -32.49 41.81 8.36
CA ALA A 305 -32.69 43.21 8.02
C ALA A 305 -33.70 43.87 8.98
N VAL A 306 -34.84 43.26 9.29
CA VAL A 306 -35.82 43.73 10.24
C VAL A 306 -35.23 43.87 11.65
N ARG A 307 -34.51 42.85 12.13
CA ARG A 307 -33.87 42.91 13.46
C ARG A 307 -32.74 43.95 13.51
N GLY A 308 -32.00 44.13 12.39
CA GLY A 308 -30.98 45.18 12.28
C GLY A 308 -31.57 46.57 12.31
N ALA A 309 -32.69 46.79 11.62
CA ALA A 309 -33.44 48.09 11.66
C ALA A 309 -33.99 48.41 13.05
N LEU A 310 -34.26 47.38 13.85
CA LEU A 310 -34.69 47.50 15.26
C LEU A 310 -33.50 47.68 16.24
N GLY A 311 -32.28 47.85 15.76
CA GLY A 311 -31.10 48.13 16.56
C GLY A 311 -30.44 46.90 17.23
N ALA A 312 -30.68 45.69 16.75
CA ALA A 312 -30.08 44.51 17.33
C ALA A 312 -28.53 44.50 17.13
N PRO A 313 -27.73 44.22 18.17
CA PRO A 313 -26.28 44.19 18.06
C PRO A 313 -25.83 43.07 17.11
N LEU A 314 -24.74 43.30 16.37
CA LEU A 314 -24.22 42.43 15.34
C LEU A 314 -24.07 40.98 15.82
N LEU A 315 -23.57 40.78 17.03
CA LEU A 315 -23.37 39.43 17.61
C LEU A 315 -24.70 38.69 17.74
N ARG A 316 -25.81 39.36 18.06
CA ARG A 316 -27.15 38.78 18.16
C ARG A 316 -27.71 38.35 16.80
N LEU A 317 -27.34 39.09 15.74
CA LEU A 317 -27.72 38.76 14.36
C LEU A 317 -26.94 37.54 13.86
N MET A 318 -25.75 37.26 14.41
CA MET A 318 -24.89 36.12 14.04
C MET A 318 -25.26 34.82 14.74
N LEU A 319 -25.84 34.85 15.93
CA LEU A 319 -26.15 33.69 16.76
C LEU A 319 -26.95 32.58 16.07
N PRO A 320 -27.99 32.86 15.27
CA PRO A 320 -28.73 31.81 14.58
C PRO A 320 -27.88 31.04 13.54
N ALA A 321 -27.00 31.74 12.83
CA ALA A 321 -26.12 31.09 11.83
C ALA A 321 -25.01 30.31 12.49
N LEU A 322 -24.43 30.82 13.60
CA LEU A 322 -23.47 30.07 14.42
C LEU A 322 -24.14 28.87 15.07
N GLY A 323 -25.36 28.97 15.54
CA GLY A 323 -26.15 27.86 16.07
C GLY A 323 -26.40 26.76 15.04
N ASP A 324 -26.78 27.13 13.81
CA ASP A 324 -26.89 26.18 12.70
C ASP A 324 -25.52 25.52 12.40
N GLY A 325 -24.44 26.32 12.41
CA GLY A 325 -23.07 25.81 12.23
C GLY A 325 -22.66 24.76 13.28
N LEU A 326 -22.94 25.06 14.57
CA LEU A 326 -22.69 24.15 15.69
C LEU A 326 -23.48 22.84 15.56
N LEU A 327 -24.75 22.93 15.20
CA LEU A 327 -25.61 21.76 15.03
C LEU A 327 -25.17 20.89 13.86
N VAL A 328 -24.86 21.49 12.70
CA VAL A 328 -24.37 20.79 11.51
C VAL A 328 -23.00 20.22 11.76
N GLY A 329 -22.11 20.98 12.43
CA GLY A 329 -20.76 20.55 12.79
C GLY A 329 -20.76 19.32 13.71
N GLY A 330 -21.57 19.36 14.78
CA GLY A 330 -21.72 18.27 15.72
C GLY A 330 -22.35 17.01 15.09
N ALA A 331 -23.45 17.18 14.37
CA ALA A 331 -24.12 16.09 13.67
C ALA A 331 -23.24 15.49 12.56
N GLY A 332 -22.54 16.33 11.79
CA GLY A 332 -21.62 15.90 10.75
C GLY A 332 -20.39 15.19 11.31
N ALA A 333 -19.84 15.65 12.46
CA ALA A 333 -18.72 14.97 13.13
C ALA A 333 -19.13 13.59 13.65
N LEU A 334 -20.27 13.47 14.31
CA LEU A 334 -20.78 12.18 14.81
C LEU A 334 -21.07 11.19 13.68
N ALA A 335 -21.78 11.63 12.64
CA ALA A 335 -22.07 10.81 11.47
C ALA A 335 -20.78 10.45 10.71
N GLY A 336 -19.84 11.39 10.57
CA GLY A 336 -18.53 11.18 9.96
C GLY A 336 -17.69 10.16 10.73
N MET A 337 -17.67 10.22 12.07
CA MET A 337 -17.01 9.22 12.90
C MET A 337 -17.63 7.82 12.73
N ALA A 338 -18.97 7.73 12.70
CA ALA A 338 -19.66 6.47 12.46
C ALA A 338 -19.28 5.86 11.09
N LEU A 339 -19.22 6.70 10.03
CA LEU A 339 -18.76 6.31 8.70
C LEU A 339 -17.29 5.87 8.70
N ALA A 340 -16.41 6.59 9.42
CA ALA A 340 -15.00 6.24 9.54
C ALA A 340 -14.83 4.88 10.22
N MET A 341 -15.50 4.65 11.35
CA MET A 341 -15.43 3.39 12.09
C MET A 341 -15.94 2.22 11.24
N THR A 342 -17.08 2.38 10.57
CA THR A 342 -17.66 1.35 9.69
C THR A 342 -16.74 1.08 8.50
N GLY A 343 -16.22 2.13 7.86
CA GLY A 343 -15.29 2.01 6.74
C GLY A 343 -14.00 1.30 7.14
N LEU A 344 -13.40 1.65 8.27
CA LEU A 344 -12.19 0.99 8.78
C LEU A 344 -12.45 -0.47 9.15
N ALA A 345 -13.59 -0.80 9.75
CA ALA A 345 -13.96 -2.17 10.06
C ALA A 345 -14.11 -3.04 8.80
N LEU A 346 -14.71 -2.48 7.73
CA LEU A 346 -14.85 -3.17 6.45
C LEU A 346 -13.51 -3.33 5.69
N LEU A 347 -12.57 -2.40 5.89
CA LEU A 347 -11.28 -2.39 5.21
C LEU A 347 -10.20 -3.16 5.96
N GLN A 348 -10.39 -3.48 7.23
CA GLN A 348 -9.38 -4.08 8.10
C GLN A 348 -8.75 -5.35 7.50
N ASP A 349 -9.55 -6.21 6.89
CA ASP A 349 -9.10 -7.48 6.30
C ASP A 349 -8.35 -7.32 4.97
N PHE A 350 -8.44 -6.13 4.35
CA PHE A 350 -7.76 -5.81 3.10
C PHE A 350 -6.45 -5.04 3.30
N ILE A 351 -6.22 -4.53 4.51
CA ILE A 351 -5.00 -3.78 4.83
C ILE A 351 -3.86 -4.77 5.07
N PRO A 352 -2.70 -4.62 4.41
CA PRO A 352 -1.55 -5.46 4.66
C PRO A 352 -1.18 -5.46 6.16
N ALA A 353 -0.98 -6.63 6.74
CA ALA A 353 -0.65 -6.78 8.15
C ALA A 353 0.64 -6.04 8.54
N GLU A 354 1.56 -5.91 7.58
CA GLU A 354 2.83 -5.17 7.69
C GLU A 354 2.61 -3.67 7.99
N TRP A 355 1.49 -3.08 7.51
CA TRP A 355 1.18 -1.67 7.77
C TRP A 355 0.66 -1.44 9.19
N LEU A 356 0.15 -2.47 9.85
CA LEU A 356 -0.48 -2.40 11.16
C LEU A 356 0.41 -2.96 12.27
N TRP A 357 1.67 -3.28 11.98
CA TRP A 357 2.62 -3.84 12.95
C TRP A 357 2.07 -5.08 13.67
N GLY A 358 1.36 -5.95 12.95
CA GLY A 358 0.71 -7.13 13.52
C GLY A 358 -0.43 -6.83 14.50
N GLY A 359 -0.81 -5.55 14.64
CA GLY A 359 -1.92 -5.09 15.48
C GLY A 359 -3.24 -4.96 14.73
N ARG A 360 -4.31 -4.69 15.47
CA ARG A 360 -5.60 -4.27 14.91
C ARG A 360 -5.65 -2.74 14.85
N LEU A 361 -6.46 -2.21 13.94
CA LEU A 361 -6.76 -0.78 13.91
C LEU A 361 -7.44 -0.35 15.21
N HIS A 362 -6.83 0.60 15.90
CA HIS A 362 -7.40 1.23 17.08
C HIS A 362 -7.83 2.65 16.72
N VAL A 363 -9.09 2.96 17.04
CA VAL A 363 -9.63 4.31 16.93
C VAL A 363 -9.45 5.01 18.27
N ASP A 364 -8.41 5.82 18.38
CA ASP A 364 -8.05 6.50 19.62
C ASP A 364 -8.89 7.77 19.87
N ALA A 365 -8.84 8.33 21.06
CA ALA A 365 -9.48 9.60 21.41
C ALA A 365 -9.05 10.76 20.48
N SER A 366 -7.86 10.71 19.93
CA SER A 366 -7.35 11.67 18.94
C SER A 366 -8.18 11.70 17.66
N ALA A 367 -8.70 10.54 17.19
CA ALA A 367 -9.58 10.47 16.02
C ALA A 367 -10.92 11.17 16.28
N TRP A 368 -11.49 11.02 17.48
CA TRP A 368 -12.68 11.73 17.92
C TRP A 368 -12.44 13.24 17.99
N LEU A 369 -11.32 13.66 18.60
CA LEU A 369 -10.94 15.07 18.65
C LEU A 369 -10.78 15.66 17.25
N LEU A 370 -10.14 14.93 16.34
CA LEU A 370 -9.99 15.36 14.95
C LEU A 370 -11.35 15.50 14.25
N ALA A 371 -12.24 14.50 14.38
CA ALA A 371 -13.58 14.54 13.80
C ALA A 371 -14.36 15.77 14.26
N PHE A 372 -14.40 16.02 15.58
CA PHE A 372 -15.07 17.16 16.14
C PHE A 372 -14.38 18.48 15.78
N ALA A 373 -13.06 18.55 15.82
CA ALA A 373 -12.32 19.77 15.45
C ALA A 373 -12.56 20.13 13.98
N VAL A 374 -12.40 19.20 13.07
CA VAL A 374 -12.60 19.42 11.62
C VAL A 374 -14.07 19.73 11.32
N GLY A 375 -15.01 18.96 11.89
CA GLY A 375 -16.43 19.15 11.68
C GLY A 375 -16.92 20.50 12.23
N MET A 376 -16.51 20.84 13.45
CA MET A 376 -16.93 22.06 14.11
C MET A 376 -16.30 23.32 13.48
N LEU A 377 -14.94 23.29 13.29
CA LEU A 377 -14.26 24.42 12.66
C LEU A 377 -14.73 24.62 11.22
N GLY A 378 -14.90 23.55 10.45
CA GLY A 378 -15.39 23.61 9.09
C GLY A 378 -16.78 24.22 9.00
N ALA A 379 -17.70 23.80 9.88
CA ALA A 379 -19.07 24.33 9.91
C ALA A 379 -19.10 25.79 10.40
N LEU A 380 -18.30 26.16 11.39
CA LEU A 380 -18.20 27.54 11.87
C LEU A 380 -17.57 28.46 10.83
N LEU A 381 -16.52 28.02 10.11
CA LEU A 381 -15.93 28.79 9.01
C LEU A 381 -16.93 28.97 7.86
N ALA A 382 -17.70 27.95 7.51
CA ALA A 382 -18.73 28.02 6.49
C ALA A 382 -19.86 29.00 6.91
N ALA A 383 -20.31 28.93 8.15
CA ALA A 383 -21.29 29.87 8.71
C ALA A 383 -20.75 31.31 8.77
N GLY A 384 -19.49 31.51 9.20
CA GLY A 384 -18.81 32.81 9.26
C GLY A 384 -18.66 33.43 7.86
N LEU A 385 -18.28 32.64 6.86
CA LEU A 385 -18.19 33.13 5.47
C LEU A 385 -19.55 33.55 4.92
N ALA A 386 -20.60 32.77 5.22
CA ALA A 386 -21.95 33.10 4.82
C ALA A 386 -22.44 34.43 5.47
N LEU A 387 -22.12 34.64 6.75
CA LEU A 387 -22.45 35.87 7.47
C LEU A 387 -21.66 37.09 6.98
N TRP A 388 -20.35 36.92 6.77
CA TRP A 388 -19.51 38.03 6.26
C TRP A 388 -20.01 38.52 4.92
N ARG A 389 -20.57 37.65 4.11
CA ARG A 389 -21.14 37.99 2.81
C ARG A 389 -22.52 38.63 2.87
N SER A 390 -23.38 38.19 3.77
CA SER A 390 -24.70 38.81 3.95
C SER A 390 -24.57 40.28 4.41
N ARG A 391 -23.50 40.62 5.15
CA ARG A 391 -23.22 42.00 5.58
C ARG A 391 -22.83 42.95 4.43
N SER A 392 -22.03 42.48 3.48
CA SER A 392 -21.60 43.32 2.36
C SER A 392 -22.71 43.65 1.36
N ALA A 393 -23.87 43.02 1.49
CA ALA A 393 -25.02 43.25 0.64
C ALA A 393 -26.06 44.21 1.24
N THR A 394 -26.01 44.52 2.57
CA THR A 394 -27.13 45.18 3.28
C THR A 394 -26.98 46.68 3.49
N THR A 395 -25.92 47.37 3.09
CA THR A 395 -25.70 48.69 3.66
C THR A 395 -26.05 49.89 2.78
N VAL A 396 -26.26 49.84 1.50
CA VAL A 396 -26.67 51.01 0.70
C VAL A 396 -27.50 50.71 -0.55
N ASP A 397 -27.37 49.53 -1.16
CA ASP A 397 -27.96 49.26 -2.48
C ASP A 397 -29.42 48.79 -2.43
N GLU A 398 -29.89 48.12 -1.32
CA GLU A 398 -31.28 47.68 -1.16
C GLU A 398 -32.25 48.85 -0.83
N LEU A 399 -31.76 49.92 -0.24
CA LEU A 399 -32.56 51.13 0.04
C LEU A 399 -32.62 52.08 -1.17
N ARG A 400 -31.70 51.97 -2.12
CA ARG A 400 -31.67 52.80 -3.35
C ARG A 400 -32.41 52.20 -4.53
N GLU A 401 -32.50 50.87 -4.61
CA GLU A 401 -33.23 50.18 -5.66
C GLU A 401 -34.58 49.71 -5.17
N GLY A 402 -35.55 50.60 -5.12
CA GLY A 402 -36.92 50.29 -4.76
C GLY A 402 -37.45 49.04 -5.42
N GLY A 403 -37.57 47.95 -4.65
CA GLY A 403 -38.34 46.75 -5.01
C GLY A 403 -37.87 45.86 -6.15
N ARG A 404 -36.65 46.03 -6.71
CA ARG A 404 -36.09 45.17 -7.72
C ARG A 404 -35.19 44.10 -7.09
N SER A 405 -35.75 42.98 -6.75
CA SER A 405 -35.09 41.81 -6.20
C SER A 405 -34.12 41.19 -7.22
N GLY A 406 -32.86 41.66 -7.20
CA GLY A 406 -31.76 41.01 -7.91
C GLY A 406 -30.70 40.59 -6.90
N ILE A 407 -30.36 39.29 -6.81
CA ILE A 407 -29.18 38.83 -6.10
C ILE A 407 -28.01 39.62 -6.67
N SER A 408 -27.26 40.33 -5.83
CA SER A 408 -26.10 41.11 -6.21
C SER A 408 -25.16 40.26 -7.11
N LEU A 409 -24.75 40.78 -8.26
CA LEU A 409 -23.87 40.13 -9.24
C LEU A 409 -22.59 39.56 -8.62
N ARG A 410 -22.16 40.13 -7.47
CA ARG A 410 -20.99 39.62 -6.69
C ARG A 410 -21.26 38.32 -5.96
N SER A 411 -22.46 38.11 -5.38
CA SER A 411 -22.83 36.86 -4.69
C SER A 411 -22.90 35.69 -5.65
N GLY A 412 -23.40 35.89 -6.87
CA GLY A 412 -23.44 34.87 -7.90
C GLY A 412 -22.07 34.47 -8.50
N ARG A 413 -21.05 35.35 -8.43
CA ARG A 413 -19.70 35.05 -8.91
C ARG A 413 -18.96 34.06 -8.02
N LEU A 414 -19.07 34.17 -6.69
CA LEU A 414 -18.37 33.24 -5.80
C LEU A 414 -18.96 31.80 -5.86
N GLY A 415 -20.29 31.67 -5.84
CA GLY A 415 -20.89 30.35 -6.00
C GLY A 415 -20.38 29.64 -7.25
N ARG A 416 -20.22 30.42 -8.35
CA ARG A 416 -19.64 29.88 -9.60
C ARG A 416 -18.18 29.47 -9.45
N VAL A 417 -17.35 30.30 -8.80
CA VAL A 417 -15.92 29.98 -8.55
C VAL A 417 -15.80 28.74 -7.68
N LEU A 418 -16.61 28.63 -6.63
CA LEU A 418 -16.62 27.47 -5.75
C LEU A 418 -17.03 26.18 -6.49
N VAL A 419 -18.03 26.25 -7.38
CA VAL A 419 -18.42 25.09 -8.22
C VAL A 419 -17.28 24.71 -9.19
N VAL A 420 -16.65 25.69 -9.84
CA VAL A 420 -15.51 25.44 -10.73
C VAL A 420 -14.37 24.74 -9.97
N ALA A 421 -14.05 25.21 -8.75
CA ALA A 421 -13.05 24.59 -7.89
C ALA A 421 -13.42 23.14 -7.51
N GLN A 422 -14.69 22.87 -7.16
CA GLN A 422 -15.18 21.53 -6.84
C GLN A 422 -15.05 20.57 -8.02
N VAL A 423 -15.48 21.01 -9.20
CA VAL A 423 -15.36 20.20 -10.43
C VAL A 423 -13.88 19.95 -10.76
N ALA A 424 -13.02 20.94 -10.57
CA ALA A 424 -11.57 20.79 -10.80
C ALA A 424 -10.96 19.77 -9.83
N LEU A 425 -11.26 19.86 -8.54
CA LEU A 425 -10.78 18.90 -7.53
C LEU A 425 -11.31 17.48 -7.78
N ALA A 426 -12.59 17.35 -8.15
CA ALA A 426 -13.18 16.05 -8.51
C ALA A 426 -12.54 15.47 -9.77
N ALA A 427 -12.18 16.31 -10.75
CA ALA A 427 -11.46 15.86 -11.96
C ALA A 427 -10.07 15.31 -11.62
N VAL A 428 -9.34 15.95 -10.70
CA VAL A 428 -8.02 15.45 -10.25
C VAL A 428 -8.16 14.06 -9.62
N LEU A 429 -9.13 13.85 -8.73
CA LEU A 429 -9.36 12.56 -8.07
C LEU A 429 -9.83 11.47 -9.05
N LEU A 430 -10.72 11.83 -9.98
CA LEU A 430 -11.19 10.91 -11.01
C LEU A 430 -10.07 10.53 -11.98
N CYS A 431 -9.18 11.46 -12.34
CA CYS A 431 -7.99 11.16 -13.14
C CYS A 431 -7.06 10.19 -12.40
N ALA A 432 -6.81 10.41 -11.09
CA ALA A 432 -6.02 9.49 -10.29
C ALA A 432 -6.63 8.08 -10.27
N ALA A 433 -7.93 7.96 -9.99
CA ALA A 433 -8.64 6.66 -10.04
C ALA A 433 -8.60 6.04 -11.44
N GLY A 434 -8.75 6.84 -12.49
CA GLY A 434 -8.69 6.41 -13.88
C GLY A 434 -7.32 5.85 -14.29
N VAL A 435 -6.23 6.45 -13.82
CA VAL A 435 -4.86 5.97 -14.06
C VAL A 435 -4.66 4.59 -13.41
N PHE A 436 -5.08 4.41 -12.15
CA PHE A 436 -5.02 3.10 -11.48
C PHE A 436 -5.90 2.05 -12.17
N MET A 437 -7.11 2.44 -12.58
CA MET A 437 -8.04 1.55 -13.29
C MET A 437 -7.46 1.12 -14.64
N HIS A 438 -6.92 2.06 -15.41
CA HIS A 438 -6.32 1.77 -16.71
C HIS A 438 -5.08 0.89 -16.58
N GLY A 439 -4.19 1.19 -15.61
CA GLY A 439 -3.02 0.36 -15.33
C GLY A 439 -3.38 -1.09 -14.96
N LEU A 440 -4.39 -1.28 -14.11
CA LEU A 440 -4.87 -2.62 -13.75
C LEU A 440 -5.59 -3.33 -14.92
N TYR A 441 -6.33 -2.58 -15.74
CA TYR A 441 -6.99 -3.11 -16.92
C TYR A 441 -5.95 -3.61 -17.94
N ASP A 442 -4.93 -2.80 -18.23
CA ASP A 442 -3.83 -3.20 -19.10
C ASP A 442 -3.09 -4.43 -18.53
N ALA A 443 -2.78 -4.40 -17.22
CA ALA A 443 -2.15 -5.52 -16.54
C ALA A 443 -2.97 -6.81 -16.64
N SER A 444 -4.31 -6.72 -16.63
CA SER A 444 -5.20 -7.88 -16.73
C SER A 444 -5.27 -8.49 -18.13
N ARG A 445 -4.92 -7.72 -19.16
CA ARG A 445 -4.90 -8.14 -20.56
C ARG A 445 -3.50 -8.51 -21.08
N LEU A 446 -2.50 -8.24 -20.28
CA LEU A 446 -1.13 -8.49 -20.67
C LEU A 446 -0.88 -10.00 -20.79
N HIS A 447 -0.25 -10.41 -21.88
CA HIS A 447 0.27 -11.77 -22.00
C HIS A 447 1.49 -11.88 -21.08
N LEU A 448 1.37 -12.65 -20.00
CA LEU A 448 2.41 -12.80 -18.99
C LEU A 448 3.65 -13.55 -19.50
N GLY A 449 3.58 -14.13 -20.71
CA GLY A 449 4.61 -15.00 -21.26
C GLY A 449 4.51 -16.43 -20.73
N PHE A 450 3.52 -16.73 -19.88
CA PHE A 450 3.26 -18.06 -19.33
C PHE A 450 1.75 -18.24 -19.10
N ALA A 451 1.30 -19.50 -18.99
CA ALA A 451 -0.07 -19.85 -18.65
C ALA A 451 -0.27 -19.97 -17.12
N ASP A 452 -1.25 -19.28 -16.59
CA ASP A 452 -1.65 -19.30 -15.19
C ASP A 452 -2.92 -20.10 -14.90
N GLY A 453 -3.60 -20.57 -15.95
CA GLY A 453 -4.81 -21.40 -15.85
C GLY A 453 -4.50 -22.84 -15.48
N ASP A 454 -5.42 -23.46 -14.73
CA ASP A 454 -5.43 -24.90 -14.40
C ASP A 454 -4.11 -25.39 -13.75
N VAL A 455 -3.45 -24.53 -13.00
CA VAL A 455 -2.20 -24.81 -12.28
C VAL A 455 -2.41 -24.66 -10.80
N LEU A 456 -2.15 -25.74 -10.03
CA LEU A 456 -2.02 -25.73 -8.57
C LEU A 456 -0.56 -25.52 -8.21
N THR A 457 -0.28 -24.72 -7.21
CA THR A 457 1.06 -24.51 -6.66
C THR A 457 1.07 -24.74 -5.15
N PHE A 458 2.20 -25.18 -4.64
CA PHE A 458 2.45 -25.24 -3.20
C PHE A 458 3.95 -25.10 -2.91
N ASP A 459 4.23 -24.72 -1.69
CA ASP A 459 5.59 -24.52 -1.20
C ASP A 459 6.00 -25.69 -0.31
N LEU A 460 7.26 -26.12 -0.45
CA LEU A 460 7.87 -27.19 0.33
C LEU A 460 9.30 -26.80 0.70
N ALA A 461 9.60 -26.75 1.98
CA ALA A 461 10.97 -26.56 2.46
C ALA A 461 11.51 -27.90 2.97
N PRO A 462 12.32 -28.64 2.19
CA PRO A 462 12.86 -29.93 2.64
C PRO A 462 13.65 -29.77 3.94
N VAL A 463 13.34 -30.59 4.96
CA VAL A 463 14.01 -30.56 6.27
C VAL A 463 15.51 -30.74 6.09
N ARG A 464 16.32 -29.83 6.63
CA ARG A 464 17.77 -29.81 6.35
C ARG A 464 18.51 -31.04 6.89
N ALA A 465 18.07 -31.56 8.04
CA ALA A 465 18.67 -32.74 8.62
C ALA A 465 18.52 -33.99 7.71
N ASP A 466 17.38 -34.09 6.99
CA ASP A 466 17.06 -35.24 6.13
C ASP A 466 17.62 -35.07 4.70
N TYR A 467 17.76 -33.82 4.24
CA TYR A 467 18.19 -33.45 2.89
C TYR A 467 19.33 -32.42 2.93
N PRO A 468 20.58 -32.84 3.25
CA PRO A 468 21.68 -31.89 3.50
C PRO A 468 22.22 -31.19 2.26
N ASP A 469 22.17 -31.81 1.11
CA ASP A 469 22.80 -31.37 -0.16
C ASP A 469 21.79 -31.27 -1.32
N VAL A 470 22.24 -30.70 -2.44
CA VAL A 470 21.43 -30.54 -3.67
C VAL A 470 20.97 -31.88 -4.21
N ALA A 471 21.85 -32.92 -4.15
CA ALA A 471 21.54 -34.23 -4.69
C ALA A 471 20.37 -34.89 -3.95
N SER A 472 20.35 -34.82 -2.62
CA SER A 472 19.28 -35.38 -1.79
C SER A 472 17.96 -34.59 -1.97
N VAL A 473 18.02 -33.25 -2.06
CA VAL A 473 16.86 -32.37 -2.36
C VAL A 473 16.31 -32.71 -3.74
N TRP A 474 17.15 -32.84 -4.73
CA TRP A 474 16.75 -33.20 -6.09
C TRP A 474 16.09 -34.58 -6.14
N ALA A 475 16.72 -35.60 -5.53
CA ALA A 475 16.17 -36.98 -5.48
C ALA A 475 14.80 -37.03 -4.80
N MET A 476 14.61 -36.28 -3.69
CA MET A 476 13.32 -36.17 -3.03
C MET A 476 12.30 -35.47 -3.94
N SER A 477 12.69 -34.38 -4.57
CA SER A 477 11.81 -33.58 -5.45
C SER A 477 11.35 -34.41 -6.65
N GLN A 478 12.26 -35.22 -7.27
CA GLN A 478 11.92 -36.09 -8.37
C GLN A 478 10.92 -37.18 -7.95
N ARG A 479 11.13 -37.81 -6.78
CA ARG A 479 10.19 -38.83 -6.25
C ARG A 479 8.82 -38.19 -6.01
N LEU A 480 8.77 -36.99 -5.49
CA LEU A 480 7.51 -36.27 -5.26
C LEU A 480 6.83 -35.93 -6.58
N VAL A 481 7.55 -35.35 -7.55
CA VAL A 481 7.02 -35.02 -8.87
C VAL A 481 6.43 -36.26 -9.56
N GLN A 482 7.11 -37.41 -9.48
CA GLN A 482 6.59 -38.67 -10.03
C GLN A 482 5.26 -39.07 -9.38
N ARG A 483 5.14 -38.98 -8.06
CA ARG A 483 3.88 -39.28 -7.35
C ARG A 483 2.77 -38.26 -7.65
N LEU A 484 3.12 -37.01 -7.82
CA LEU A 484 2.15 -35.97 -8.17
C LEU A 484 1.55 -36.19 -9.57
N ARG A 485 2.35 -36.72 -10.52
CA ARG A 485 1.88 -37.04 -11.88
C ARG A 485 0.89 -38.19 -11.95
N VAL A 486 0.82 -39.02 -10.91
CA VAL A 486 -0.14 -40.13 -10.83
C VAL A 486 -1.48 -39.71 -10.23
N ILE A 487 -1.62 -38.50 -9.70
CA ILE A 487 -2.88 -37.99 -9.15
C ILE A 487 -3.90 -37.84 -10.28
N PRO A 488 -5.11 -38.42 -10.15
CA PRO A 488 -6.15 -38.30 -11.17
C PRO A 488 -6.44 -36.85 -11.55
N GLY A 489 -6.42 -36.54 -12.84
CA GLY A 489 -6.63 -35.21 -13.37
C GLY A 489 -5.34 -34.39 -13.52
N VAL A 490 -4.23 -34.77 -12.96
CA VAL A 490 -2.93 -34.12 -13.15
C VAL A 490 -2.26 -34.64 -14.43
N ALA A 491 -1.90 -33.73 -15.32
CA ALA A 491 -1.21 -34.03 -16.58
C ALA A 491 0.32 -33.91 -16.44
N ASP A 492 0.81 -32.93 -15.68
CA ASP A 492 2.22 -32.72 -15.42
C ASP A 492 2.48 -32.07 -14.05
N ALA A 493 3.68 -32.28 -13.51
CA ALA A 493 4.13 -31.66 -12.26
C ALA A 493 5.62 -31.33 -12.36
N VAL A 494 6.01 -30.20 -11.75
CA VAL A 494 7.40 -29.70 -11.76
C VAL A 494 7.78 -29.10 -10.40
N VAL A 495 9.11 -29.01 -10.17
CA VAL A 495 9.71 -28.29 -9.04
C VAL A 495 10.53 -27.12 -9.56
N THR A 496 10.57 -26.02 -8.82
CA THR A 496 11.36 -24.83 -9.14
C THR A 496 11.74 -24.07 -7.88
N THR A 497 12.78 -23.27 -7.96
CA THR A 497 13.14 -22.33 -6.87
C THR A 497 12.25 -21.10 -6.86
N ASN A 498 11.68 -20.73 -8.02
CA ASN A 498 10.75 -19.58 -8.11
C ASN A 498 9.65 -19.83 -9.13
N LEU A 499 8.43 -19.35 -8.84
CA LEU A 499 7.32 -19.33 -9.79
C LEU A 499 7.37 -18.05 -10.63
N PRO A 500 6.94 -18.08 -11.89
CA PRO A 500 6.69 -16.87 -12.63
C PRO A 500 5.70 -15.95 -11.87
N ALA A 501 5.84 -14.63 -12.00
CA ALA A 501 5.01 -13.65 -11.32
C ALA A 501 4.92 -13.87 -9.79
N SER A 502 6.03 -14.22 -9.15
CA SER A 502 6.12 -14.37 -7.70
C SER A 502 6.85 -13.18 -7.07
N ASN A 503 6.22 -12.55 -6.07
CA ASN A 503 6.82 -11.46 -5.28
C ASN A 503 7.68 -11.96 -4.11
N GLY A 504 8.03 -13.23 -4.07
CA GLY A 504 8.91 -13.77 -3.04
C GLY A 504 10.32 -13.15 -3.07
N MET A 505 11.08 -13.37 -2.00
CA MET A 505 12.44 -12.85 -1.86
C MET A 505 13.35 -13.36 -2.99
N MET A 506 13.19 -14.62 -3.42
CA MET A 506 13.92 -15.18 -4.57
C MET A 506 13.61 -14.48 -5.89
N GLY A 507 12.37 -14.00 -6.08
CA GLY A 507 11.99 -13.17 -7.23
C GLY A 507 12.60 -11.77 -7.20
N GLN A 508 13.15 -11.35 -6.07
CA GLN A 508 13.84 -10.07 -5.90
C GLN A 508 15.37 -10.22 -5.95
N LEU A 509 15.90 -11.40 -5.64
CA LEU A 509 17.33 -11.69 -5.72
C LEU A 509 17.78 -11.67 -7.18
N GLN A 510 18.87 -10.97 -7.39
CA GLN A 510 19.58 -10.92 -8.66
C GLN A 510 21.00 -11.42 -8.44
N THR A 511 21.50 -12.23 -9.36
CA THR A 511 22.90 -12.57 -9.44
C THR A 511 23.60 -11.69 -10.45
N THR A 512 24.88 -11.46 -10.25
CA THR A 512 25.72 -10.77 -11.24
C THR A 512 26.16 -11.79 -12.28
N LEU A 513 25.85 -11.47 -13.54
CA LEU A 513 26.27 -12.24 -14.70
C LEU A 513 27.31 -11.45 -15.50
N HIS A 514 28.21 -12.17 -16.12
CA HIS A 514 29.26 -11.63 -16.97
C HIS A 514 29.15 -12.26 -18.37
N THR A 515 29.14 -11.42 -19.37
CA THR A 515 29.28 -11.88 -20.76
C THR A 515 30.76 -12.19 -21.07
N PRO A 516 31.04 -12.98 -22.11
CA PRO A 516 32.42 -13.21 -22.53
C PRO A 516 33.22 -11.94 -22.84
N ASP A 517 32.54 -10.86 -23.23
CA ASP A 517 33.13 -9.56 -23.54
C ASP A 517 33.43 -8.72 -22.28
N GLY A 518 33.18 -9.27 -21.07
CA GLY A 518 33.40 -8.61 -19.78
C GLY A 518 32.31 -7.62 -19.35
N GLN A 519 31.15 -7.61 -19.98
CA GLN A 519 30.02 -6.80 -19.54
C GLN A 519 29.34 -7.44 -18.32
N GLU A 520 29.20 -6.67 -17.23
CA GLU A 520 28.49 -7.08 -16.03
C GLU A 520 27.04 -6.59 -16.03
N PHE A 521 26.12 -7.45 -15.63
CA PHE A 521 24.70 -7.11 -15.46
C PHE A 521 24.02 -7.98 -14.42
N ALA A 522 22.92 -7.46 -13.85
CA ALA A 522 22.11 -8.18 -12.89
C ALA A 522 21.01 -8.97 -13.61
N SER A 523 20.83 -10.22 -13.22
CA SER A 523 19.77 -11.12 -13.74
C SER A 523 19.17 -11.94 -12.63
N GLN A 524 17.93 -12.36 -12.81
CA GLN A 524 17.35 -13.37 -11.95
C GLN A 524 17.95 -14.75 -12.30
N TYR A 525 18.04 -15.61 -11.28
CA TYR A 525 18.60 -16.94 -11.38
C TYR A 525 17.62 -17.97 -10.83
N HIS A 526 17.11 -18.85 -11.68
CA HIS A 526 16.08 -19.81 -11.33
C HIS A 526 16.52 -21.24 -11.58
N GLY A 527 16.52 -22.06 -10.53
CA GLY A 527 16.66 -23.51 -10.64
C GLY A 527 15.33 -24.15 -10.98
N ILE A 528 15.25 -24.90 -12.06
CA ILE A 528 14.02 -25.52 -12.54
C ILE A 528 14.18 -27.03 -12.76
N GLY A 529 13.08 -27.75 -12.57
CA GLY A 529 12.98 -29.17 -12.92
C GLY A 529 12.52 -29.39 -14.36
N ASP A 530 12.63 -30.67 -14.80
CA ASP A 530 12.20 -31.05 -16.14
C ASP A 530 10.74 -30.74 -16.40
N GLY A 531 10.45 -30.21 -17.59
CA GLY A 531 9.07 -29.88 -18.00
C GLY A 531 8.55 -28.52 -17.55
N PHE A 532 9.34 -27.71 -16.85
CA PHE A 532 8.93 -26.38 -16.37
C PHE A 532 8.35 -25.51 -17.48
N PHE A 533 9.05 -25.34 -18.59
CA PHE A 533 8.60 -24.51 -19.70
C PHE A 533 7.32 -25.05 -20.35
N ARG A 534 7.20 -26.39 -20.46
CA ARG A 534 5.98 -27.04 -20.98
C ARG A 534 4.80 -26.85 -20.05
N LEU A 535 4.97 -27.03 -18.72
CA LEU A 535 3.91 -26.85 -17.73
C LEU A 535 3.36 -25.43 -17.75
N PHE A 536 4.23 -24.43 -17.80
CA PHE A 536 3.85 -23.03 -17.86
C PHE A 536 3.56 -22.52 -19.28
N SER A 537 3.67 -23.39 -20.31
CA SER A 537 3.49 -23.02 -21.73
C SER A 537 4.40 -21.87 -22.16
N ILE A 538 5.63 -21.83 -21.64
CA ILE A 538 6.67 -20.89 -22.07
C ILE A 538 7.31 -21.44 -23.36
N PRO A 539 7.27 -20.70 -24.48
CA PRO A 539 7.80 -21.23 -25.74
C PRO A 539 9.33 -21.31 -25.74
N LEU A 540 9.86 -22.41 -26.22
CA LEU A 540 11.27 -22.54 -26.60
C LEU A 540 11.44 -21.88 -27.96
N LEU A 541 12.29 -20.85 -28.05
CA LEU A 541 12.50 -20.05 -29.25
C LEU A 541 13.69 -20.56 -30.06
N GLU A 542 14.77 -20.97 -29.37
CA GLU A 542 15.99 -21.43 -29.98
C GLU A 542 16.66 -22.51 -29.13
N GLY A 543 17.38 -23.46 -29.74
CA GLY A 543 18.12 -24.47 -29.02
C GLY A 543 17.24 -25.62 -28.49
N ARG A 544 17.58 -26.09 -27.28
CA ARG A 544 16.91 -27.22 -26.62
C ARG A 544 16.50 -26.90 -25.17
N SER A 545 15.50 -27.61 -24.68
CA SER A 545 15.17 -27.64 -23.25
C SER A 545 16.16 -28.52 -22.49
N PHE A 546 16.11 -28.42 -21.13
CA PHE A 546 16.87 -29.32 -20.28
C PHE A 546 16.42 -30.78 -20.46
N THR A 547 17.37 -31.68 -20.35
CA THR A 547 17.17 -33.12 -20.42
C THR A 547 17.55 -33.79 -19.08
N ARG A 548 17.24 -35.05 -18.92
CA ARG A 548 17.63 -35.81 -17.72
C ARG A 548 19.16 -36.01 -17.59
N ASP A 549 19.89 -35.80 -18.67
CA ASP A 549 21.35 -35.93 -18.71
C ASP A 549 22.06 -34.68 -18.21
N ASP A 550 21.33 -33.53 -18.12
CA ASP A 550 21.83 -32.29 -17.56
C ASP A 550 21.87 -32.40 -16.02
N THR A 551 22.71 -33.26 -15.47
CA THR A 551 22.90 -33.54 -14.04
C THR A 551 24.09 -32.81 -13.44
N GLY A 552 24.28 -32.87 -12.12
CA GLY A 552 25.36 -32.18 -11.42
C GLY A 552 26.80 -32.59 -11.80
N GLY A 553 26.98 -33.76 -12.45
CA GLY A 553 28.29 -34.23 -12.90
C GLY A 553 28.62 -33.94 -14.38
N GLY A 554 27.70 -33.31 -15.12
CA GLY A 554 27.86 -32.93 -16.51
C GLY A 554 28.38 -31.53 -16.74
N GLU A 555 28.44 -31.12 -18.02
CA GLU A 555 28.66 -29.71 -18.36
C GLU A 555 27.55 -28.84 -17.76
N LEU A 556 27.94 -27.72 -17.13
CA LEU A 556 26.98 -26.78 -16.55
C LEU A 556 26.27 -26.05 -17.67
N VAL A 557 24.95 -26.22 -17.72
CA VAL A 557 24.12 -25.63 -18.78
C VAL A 557 23.10 -24.63 -18.25
N ALA A 558 22.74 -23.68 -19.11
CA ALA A 558 21.73 -22.68 -18.81
C ALA A 558 20.78 -22.45 -20.00
N ILE A 559 19.60 -21.94 -19.73
CA ILE A 559 18.65 -21.44 -20.72
C ILE A 559 18.41 -19.97 -20.41
N ALA A 560 18.57 -19.12 -21.41
CA ALA A 560 18.35 -17.68 -21.27
C ALA A 560 16.91 -17.32 -21.61
N SER A 561 16.36 -16.29 -20.95
CA SER A 561 15.13 -15.66 -21.42
C SER A 561 15.40 -14.81 -22.67
N GLN A 562 14.38 -14.60 -23.50
CA GLN A 562 14.50 -13.82 -24.73
C GLN A 562 15.05 -12.40 -24.47
N ASP A 563 14.57 -11.72 -23.42
CA ASP A 563 15.03 -10.37 -23.07
C ASP A 563 16.50 -10.35 -22.60
N LEU A 564 17.04 -11.45 -22.05
CA LEU A 564 18.47 -11.61 -21.78
C LEU A 564 19.25 -11.78 -23.09
N ALA A 565 18.78 -12.65 -23.98
CA ALA A 565 19.41 -12.90 -25.27
C ALA A 565 19.43 -11.62 -26.14
N ASP A 566 18.32 -10.90 -26.22
CA ASP A 566 18.19 -9.67 -27.02
C ASP A 566 19.09 -8.54 -26.51
N ARG A 567 19.21 -8.38 -25.18
CA ARG A 567 19.99 -7.27 -24.59
C ARG A 567 21.51 -7.48 -24.62
N TYR A 568 21.96 -8.74 -24.45
CA TYR A 568 23.36 -9.03 -24.17
C TYR A 568 24.02 -9.95 -25.20
N TYR A 569 23.26 -10.53 -26.12
CA TYR A 569 23.75 -11.48 -27.14
C TYR A 569 23.17 -11.22 -28.53
N ASP A 570 22.63 -10.03 -28.80
CA ASP A 570 22.02 -9.64 -30.09
C ASP A 570 20.99 -10.65 -30.61
N GLY A 571 20.23 -11.27 -29.69
CA GLY A 571 19.23 -12.29 -29.99
C GLY A 571 19.77 -13.72 -30.18
N HIS A 572 21.08 -13.93 -30.24
CA HIS A 572 21.72 -15.23 -30.50
C HIS A 572 22.58 -15.68 -29.34
N ALA A 573 21.95 -16.23 -28.30
CA ALA A 573 22.66 -16.68 -27.10
C ALA A 573 23.02 -18.17 -27.11
N VAL A 574 22.36 -19.01 -27.90
CA VAL A 574 22.62 -20.47 -27.94
C VAL A 574 24.05 -20.77 -28.39
N GLY A 575 24.72 -21.67 -27.69
CA GLY A 575 26.11 -22.07 -27.93
C GLY A 575 27.15 -21.12 -27.33
N LYS A 576 26.71 -20.00 -26.71
CA LYS A 576 27.60 -19.07 -26.02
C LYS A 576 27.74 -19.43 -24.55
N ARG A 577 28.77 -18.89 -23.90
CA ARG A 577 28.99 -19.02 -22.47
C ARG A 577 28.55 -17.78 -21.73
N ILE A 578 28.11 -17.95 -20.50
CA ILE A 578 27.80 -16.90 -19.55
C ILE A 578 28.43 -17.25 -18.20
N GLU A 579 29.02 -16.30 -17.52
CA GLU A 579 29.61 -16.52 -16.21
C GLU A 579 28.73 -15.92 -15.14
N MET A 580 28.59 -16.61 -14.03
CA MET A 580 27.81 -16.19 -12.87
C MET A 580 28.76 -16.07 -11.68
N THR A 581 28.63 -14.97 -10.92
CA THR A 581 29.34 -14.84 -9.63
C THR A 581 28.69 -15.75 -8.61
N GLY A 582 29.43 -16.74 -8.10
CA GLY A 582 28.99 -17.63 -7.04
C GLY A 582 28.97 -16.95 -5.66
N VAL A 583 28.45 -17.64 -4.65
CA VAL A 583 28.38 -17.15 -3.26
C VAL A 583 29.78 -16.94 -2.66
N ASP A 584 30.79 -17.62 -3.18
CA ASP A 584 32.20 -17.56 -2.81
C ASP A 584 33.02 -16.62 -3.71
N ASP A 585 32.36 -15.70 -4.43
CA ASP A 585 32.95 -14.78 -5.42
C ASP A 585 33.71 -15.46 -6.58
N LYS A 586 33.58 -16.78 -6.73
CA LYS A 586 34.13 -17.48 -7.88
C LYS A 586 33.19 -17.39 -9.06
N LEU A 587 33.77 -17.24 -10.25
CA LEU A 587 33.02 -17.28 -11.49
C LEU A 587 32.68 -18.73 -11.86
N ILE A 588 31.42 -18.98 -12.11
CA ILE A 588 30.86 -20.26 -12.55
C ILE A 588 30.48 -20.07 -14.02
N SER A 589 31.14 -20.79 -14.93
CA SER A 589 30.89 -20.72 -16.37
C SER A 589 29.77 -21.69 -16.75
N LEU A 590 28.74 -21.21 -17.43
CA LEU A 590 27.58 -21.95 -17.89
C LEU A 590 27.45 -21.87 -19.41
N HIS A 591 27.07 -23.00 -20.04
CA HIS A 591 26.83 -23.04 -21.47
C HIS A 591 25.36 -22.83 -21.79
N ILE A 592 25.02 -21.85 -22.60
CA ILE A 592 23.62 -21.53 -22.97
C ILE A 592 23.17 -22.53 -24.05
N VAL A 593 22.25 -23.42 -23.70
CA VAL A 593 21.76 -24.50 -24.59
C VAL A 593 20.42 -24.17 -25.23
N GLY A 594 19.73 -23.12 -24.76
CA GLY A 594 18.44 -22.71 -25.31
C GLY A 594 18.05 -21.28 -24.94
N VAL A 595 17.09 -20.73 -25.67
CA VAL A 595 16.45 -19.46 -25.42
C VAL A 595 14.94 -19.68 -25.34
N VAL A 596 14.30 -19.15 -24.30
CA VAL A 596 12.86 -19.24 -24.08
C VAL A 596 12.20 -17.87 -24.08
N GLY A 597 10.89 -17.84 -24.31
CA GLY A 597 10.11 -16.62 -24.30
C GLY A 597 10.27 -15.84 -22.98
N ALA A 598 10.28 -14.52 -23.07
CA ALA A 598 10.34 -13.64 -21.91
C ALA A 598 9.06 -13.75 -21.07
N THR A 599 9.20 -13.66 -19.74
CA THR A 599 8.10 -13.78 -18.80
C THR A 599 8.12 -12.66 -17.75
N TYR A 600 6.94 -12.25 -17.27
CA TYR A 600 6.80 -11.25 -16.21
C TYR A 600 7.07 -11.87 -14.84
N GLN A 601 8.29 -11.77 -14.34
CA GLN A 601 8.72 -12.44 -13.10
C GLN A 601 8.15 -11.80 -11.81
N LYS A 602 7.94 -10.48 -11.82
CA LYS A 602 7.39 -9.72 -10.67
C LYS A 602 5.91 -9.35 -10.84
N GLY A 603 5.24 -9.97 -11.82
CA GLY A 603 3.85 -9.70 -12.18
C GLY A 603 3.70 -8.60 -13.22
N PRO A 604 2.46 -8.38 -13.70
CA PRO A 604 2.17 -7.56 -14.89
C PRO A 604 2.40 -6.07 -14.71
N LEU A 605 2.56 -5.60 -13.48
CA LEU A 605 2.78 -4.18 -13.17
C LEU A 605 4.27 -3.79 -13.16
N GLN A 606 5.18 -4.75 -13.25
CA GLN A 606 6.62 -4.51 -13.27
C GLN A 606 7.20 -4.86 -14.65
N PRO A 607 8.28 -4.20 -15.09
CA PRO A 607 8.92 -4.54 -16.36
C PRO A 607 9.48 -5.95 -16.35
N MET A 608 9.56 -6.57 -17.52
CA MET A 608 10.27 -7.83 -17.71
C MET A 608 11.74 -7.66 -17.33
N GLN A 609 12.29 -8.67 -16.67
CA GLN A 609 13.69 -8.71 -16.23
C GLN A 609 14.39 -9.90 -16.85
N PRO A 610 15.69 -9.79 -17.17
CA PRO A 610 16.48 -10.91 -17.64
C PRO A 610 16.43 -12.07 -16.64
N VAL A 611 16.29 -13.30 -17.16
CA VAL A 611 16.28 -14.51 -16.33
C VAL A 611 17.23 -15.53 -16.92
N LEU A 612 18.06 -16.11 -16.06
CA LEU A 612 18.86 -17.27 -16.36
C LEU A 612 18.26 -18.50 -15.65
N TYR A 613 17.86 -19.49 -16.41
CA TYR A 613 17.35 -20.75 -15.90
C TYR A 613 18.46 -21.78 -15.90
N VAL A 614 18.54 -22.59 -14.84
CA VAL A 614 19.49 -23.71 -14.72
C VAL A 614 18.77 -24.96 -14.25
N PRO A 615 19.28 -26.16 -14.57
CA PRO A 615 18.74 -27.38 -13.97
C PRO A 615 18.90 -27.34 -12.44
N LEU A 616 17.84 -27.68 -11.72
CA LEU A 616 17.88 -27.71 -10.24
C LEU A 616 18.97 -28.67 -9.74
N ALA A 617 19.23 -29.76 -10.50
CA ALA A 617 20.29 -30.74 -10.22
C ALA A 617 21.71 -30.18 -10.35
N GLN A 618 21.89 -29.07 -11.09
CA GLN A 618 23.19 -28.43 -11.30
C GLN A 618 23.42 -27.19 -10.44
N MET A 619 22.48 -26.82 -9.56
CA MET A 619 22.69 -25.70 -8.67
C MET A 619 23.84 -26.02 -7.70
N PRO A 620 24.79 -25.08 -7.49
CA PRO A 620 25.82 -25.26 -6.48
C PRO A 620 25.26 -25.40 -5.07
N ASP A 621 25.80 -26.25 -4.23
CA ASP A 621 25.34 -26.44 -2.83
C ASP A 621 25.27 -25.13 -2.03
N PRO A 622 26.24 -24.19 -2.10
CA PRO A 622 26.14 -22.91 -1.43
C PRO A 622 24.96 -22.08 -1.90
N VAL A 623 24.66 -22.09 -3.22
CA VAL A 623 23.52 -21.36 -3.78
C VAL A 623 22.20 -22.01 -3.35
N MET A 624 22.11 -23.33 -3.40
CA MET A 624 20.94 -24.05 -2.89
C MET A 624 20.75 -23.83 -1.40
N GLY A 625 21.84 -23.79 -0.63
CA GLY A 625 21.81 -23.44 0.79
C GLY A 625 21.17 -22.07 1.03
N LEU A 626 21.59 -21.06 0.25
CA LEU A 626 21.01 -19.71 0.29
C LEU A 626 19.53 -19.71 -0.12
N VAL A 627 19.19 -20.37 -1.24
CA VAL A 627 17.80 -20.51 -1.71
C VAL A 627 16.91 -21.07 -0.61
N ARG A 628 17.27 -22.20 -0.03
CA ARG A 628 16.51 -22.87 1.04
C ARG A 628 16.44 -22.07 2.34
N HIS A 629 17.39 -21.17 2.53
CA HIS A 629 17.41 -20.30 3.69
C HIS A 629 16.44 -19.14 3.55
N LEU A 630 16.25 -18.63 2.34
CA LEU A 630 15.40 -17.49 2.05
C LEU A 630 13.95 -17.92 1.78
N GLU A 631 13.75 -18.99 1.03
CA GLU A 631 12.42 -19.44 0.61
C GLU A 631 12.35 -20.95 0.41
N PRO A 632 11.15 -21.56 0.53
CA PRO A 632 10.90 -22.95 0.18
C PRO A 632 11.01 -23.19 -1.34
N LEU A 633 11.24 -24.44 -1.73
CA LEU A 633 11.03 -24.88 -3.11
C LEU A 633 9.55 -24.81 -3.47
N ARG A 634 9.25 -24.52 -4.72
CA ARG A 634 7.90 -24.44 -5.24
C ARG A 634 7.59 -25.60 -6.17
N PHE A 635 6.44 -26.19 -5.96
CA PHE A 635 5.91 -27.22 -6.82
C PHE A 635 4.71 -26.68 -7.57
N ALA A 636 4.60 -27.04 -8.85
CA ALA A 636 3.46 -26.68 -9.67
C ALA A 636 2.93 -27.94 -10.37
N LEU A 637 1.60 -28.08 -10.41
CA LEU A 637 0.88 -29.16 -11.07
C LEU A 637 -0.08 -28.55 -12.08
N ARG A 638 -0.14 -29.12 -13.26
CA ARG A 638 -1.12 -28.74 -14.29
C ARG A 638 -1.93 -29.96 -14.69
N GLY A 639 -3.22 -29.77 -14.95
CA GLY A 639 -4.11 -30.85 -15.37
C GLY A 639 -5.45 -30.35 -15.83
N HIS A 640 -6.46 -31.20 -15.78
CA HIS A 640 -7.82 -30.91 -16.19
C HIS A 640 -8.75 -30.90 -14.98
N GLY A 641 -9.66 -29.92 -14.91
CA GLY A 641 -10.61 -29.77 -13.82
C GLY A 641 -10.22 -28.64 -12.84
N ASN A 642 -10.81 -28.65 -11.65
CA ASN A 642 -10.49 -27.63 -10.66
C ASN A 642 -9.16 -28.00 -9.94
N PRO A 643 -8.12 -27.14 -10.03
CA PRO A 643 -6.82 -27.44 -9.39
C PRO A 643 -6.90 -27.71 -7.89
N MET A 644 -7.87 -27.11 -7.20
CA MET A 644 -8.04 -27.29 -5.75
C MET A 644 -8.51 -28.72 -5.36
N ASP A 645 -9.08 -29.48 -6.29
CA ASP A 645 -9.52 -30.86 -6.02
C ASP A 645 -8.32 -31.80 -5.83
N TRP A 646 -7.13 -31.44 -6.33
CA TRP A 646 -5.90 -32.24 -6.17
C TRP A 646 -5.26 -32.10 -4.78
N GLN A 647 -5.75 -31.22 -3.93
CA GLN A 647 -5.16 -30.94 -2.61
C GLN A 647 -5.01 -32.23 -1.73
N ALA A 648 -6.00 -33.09 -1.70
CA ALA A 648 -5.95 -34.31 -0.93
C ALA A 648 -4.90 -35.29 -1.48
N GLY A 649 -4.82 -35.41 -2.82
CA GLY A 649 -3.81 -36.21 -3.51
C GLY A 649 -2.38 -35.71 -3.27
N VAL A 650 -2.17 -34.40 -3.28
CA VAL A 650 -0.86 -33.76 -2.98
C VAL A 650 -0.43 -34.10 -1.55
N ARG A 651 -1.32 -33.97 -0.57
CA ARG A 651 -1.02 -34.33 0.82
C ARG A 651 -0.68 -35.81 0.98
N ALA A 652 -1.46 -36.69 0.34
CA ALA A 652 -1.20 -38.11 0.37
C ALA A 652 0.13 -38.51 -0.29
N ALA A 653 0.46 -37.87 -1.42
CA ALA A 653 1.73 -38.09 -2.13
C ALA A 653 2.94 -37.70 -1.27
N LEU A 654 2.86 -36.56 -0.56
CA LEU A 654 3.93 -36.09 0.31
C LEU A 654 4.05 -36.96 1.58
N ALA A 655 2.93 -37.30 2.22
CA ALA A 655 2.92 -38.13 3.44
C ALA A 655 3.62 -39.49 3.22
N GLY A 656 3.56 -40.03 2.00
CA GLY A 656 4.25 -41.26 1.65
C GLY A 656 5.76 -41.14 1.37
N ILE A 657 6.30 -39.88 1.34
CA ILE A 657 7.74 -39.62 1.08
C ILE A 657 8.38 -39.01 2.31
N ALA A 658 7.74 -37.99 2.89
CA ALA A 658 8.26 -37.16 3.97
C ALA A 658 7.10 -36.77 4.91
N PRO A 659 6.69 -37.64 5.85
CA PRO A 659 5.50 -37.44 6.69
C PRO A 659 5.63 -36.25 7.65
N GLU A 660 6.84 -35.86 8.04
CA GLU A 660 7.11 -34.70 8.89
C GLU A 660 7.23 -33.39 8.11
N GLN A 661 7.10 -33.45 6.79
CA GLN A 661 7.26 -32.28 5.93
C GLN A 661 5.94 -31.52 5.76
N PRO A 662 5.82 -30.27 6.22
CA PRO A 662 4.61 -29.49 6.00
C PRO A 662 4.49 -28.98 4.57
N ILE A 663 3.26 -28.88 4.07
CA ILE A 663 2.91 -28.16 2.85
C ILE A 663 2.48 -26.77 3.22
N ALA A 664 3.05 -25.76 2.58
CA ALA A 664 2.68 -24.38 2.76
C ALA A 664 2.10 -23.78 1.45
N ASN A 665 1.37 -22.68 1.59
CA ASN A 665 0.90 -21.83 0.48
C ASN A 665 0.24 -22.60 -0.69
N LEU A 666 -0.58 -23.61 -0.39
CA LEU A 666 -1.30 -24.36 -1.43
C LEU A 666 -2.39 -23.48 -2.04
N ARG A 667 -2.20 -23.11 -3.31
CA ARG A 667 -3.04 -22.12 -4.01
C ARG A 667 -2.91 -22.27 -5.54
N THR A 668 -3.86 -21.70 -6.28
CA THR A 668 -3.76 -21.68 -7.74
C THR A 668 -2.72 -20.66 -8.23
N MET A 669 -2.12 -20.90 -9.39
CA MET A 669 -1.19 -19.97 -10.01
C MET A 669 -1.86 -18.60 -10.29
N ARG A 670 -3.15 -18.61 -10.63
CA ARG A 670 -3.96 -17.38 -10.76
C ARG A 670 -3.97 -16.55 -9.47
N ASN A 671 -4.07 -17.20 -8.30
CA ASN A 671 -3.97 -16.52 -7.01
C ASN A 671 -2.57 -15.94 -6.78
N VAL A 672 -1.51 -16.63 -7.22
CA VAL A 672 -0.13 -16.10 -7.15
C VAL A 672 -0.03 -14.81 -7.95
N VAL A 673 -0.48 -14.81 -9.21
CA VAL A 673 -0.51 -13.61 -10.08
C VAL A 673 -1.36 -12.50 -9.45
N GLN A 674 -2.54 -12.83 -8.90
CA GLN A 674 -3.42 -11.84 -8.28
C GLN A 674 -2.79 -11.15 -7.06
N GLN A 675 -1.95 -11.84 -6.31
CA GLN A 675 -1.24 -11.24 -5.16
C GLN A 675 -0.25 -10.16 -5.59
N THR A 676 0.36 -10.27 -6.78
CA THR A 676 1.28 -9.23 -7.29
C THR A 676 0.58 -7.90 -7.59
N THR A 677 -0.74 -7.92 -7.76
CA THR A 677 -1.55 -6.73 -8.01
C THR A 677 -2.42 -6.30 -6.80
N ALA A 678 -2.29 -6.98 -5.65
CA ALA A 678 -3.16 -6.75 -4.49
C ALA A 678 -3.08 -5.31 -3.96
N SER A 679 -1.87 -4.77 -3.81
CA SER A 679 -1.66 -3.40 -3.35
C SER A 679 -2.22 -2.35 -4.33
N ALA A 680 -2.06 -2.58 -5.64
CA ALA A 680 -2.63 -1.70 -6.66
C ALA A 680 -4.17 -1.77 -6.68
N ARG A 681 -4.76 -2.95 -6.45
CA ARG A 681 -6.22 -3.10 -6.30
C ARG A 681 -6.75 -2.37 -5.07
N LEU A 682 -6.09 -2.50 -3.93
CA LEU A 682 -6.46 -1.77 -2.71
C LEU A 682 -6.43 -0.26 -2.97
N SER A 683 -5.38 0.23 -3.64
CA SER A 683 -5.27 1.63 -4.03
C SER A 683 -6.41 2.07 -4.95
N LEU A 684 -6.75 1.26 -5.96
CA LEU A 684 -7.87 1.54 -6.85
C LEU A 684 -9.20 1.63 -6.09
N TRP A 685 -9.48 0.69 -5.18
CA TRP A 685 -10.70 0.71 -4.39
C TRP A 685 -10.81 1.96 -3.52
N LEU A 686 -9.74 2.33 -2.82
CA LEU A 686 -9.74 3.50 -1.93
C LEU A 686 -9.81 4.81 -2.73
N ILE A 687 -8.97 4.99 -3.75
CA ILE A 687 -8.96 6.20 -4.57
C ILE A 687 -10.25 6.29 -5.38
N GLY A 688 -10.76 5.14 -5.88
CA GLY A 688 -12.04 5.05 -6.57
C GLY A 688 -13.21 5.46 -5.67
N LEU A 689 -13.22 5.04 -4.40
CA LEU A 689 -14.19 5.48 -3.41
C LEU A 689 -14.13 7.00 -3.20
N PHE A 690 -12.92 7.56 -3.01
CA PHE A 690 -12.77 9.01 -2.86
C PHE A 690 -13.19 9.77 -4.13
N ALA A 691 -12.89 9.25 -5.31
CA ALA A 691 -13.33 9.83 -6.58
C ALA A 691 -14.86 9.80 -6.73
N ALA A 692 -15.51 8.70 -6.33
CA ALA A 692 -16.98 8.60 -6.31
C ALA A 692 -17.60 9.59 -5.31
N LEU A 693 -17.04 9.70 -4.10
CA LEU A 693 -17.47 10.70 -3.11
C LEU A 693 -17.30 12.14 -3.65
N ALA A 694 -16.16 12.42 -4.27
CA ALA A 694 -15.90 13.74 -4.87
C ALA A 694 -16.90 14.06 -6.00
N LEU A 695 -17.22 13.07 -6.86
CA LEU A 695 -18.18 13.20 -7.92
C LEU A 695 -19.59 13.50 -7.37
N LEU A 696 -20.03 12.75 -6.34
CA LEU A 696 -21.31 12.96 -5.69
C LEU A 696 -21.38 14.35 -5.03
N LEU A 697 -20.33 14.74 -4.34
CA LEU A 697 -20.24 16.06 -3.69
C LEU A 697 -20.22 17.19 -4.72
N ALA A 698 -19.48 17.05 -5.83
CA ALA A 698 -19.45 18.03 -6.91
C ALA A 698 -20.81 18.17 -7.59
N ALA A 699 -21.50 17.06 -7.86
CA ALA A 699 -22.86 17.06 -8.40
C ALA A 699 -23.87 17.73 -7.43
N ALA A 700 -23.80 17.42 -6.13
CA ALA A 700 -24.63 18.03 -5.10
C ALA A 700 -24.40 19.55 -4.98
N GLY A 701 -23.14 19.98 -5.04
CA GLY A 701 -22.77 21.40 -5.01
C GLY A 701 -23.30 22.16 -6.25
N LEU A 702 -23.11 21.58 -7.41
CA LEU A 702 -23.62 22.16 -8.66
C LEU A 702 -25.16 22.24 -8.66
N TYR A 703 -25.82 21.18 -8.21
CA TYR A 703 -27.28 21.19 -8.03
C TYR A 703 -27.73 22.31 -7.10
N ALA A 704 -27.09 22.44 -5.93
CA ALA A 704 -27.44 23.45 -4.95
C ALA A 704 -27.28 24.88 -5.50
N VAL A 705 -26.15 25.18 -6.15
CA VAL A 705 -25.90 26.52 -6.74
C VAL A 705 -26.87 26.80 -7.89
N MET A 706 -27.17 25.84 -8.72
CA MET A 706 -28.12 26.00 -9.82
C MET A 706 -29.56 26.15 -9.33
N ALA A 707 -29.97 25.40 -8.30
CA ALA A 707 -31.29 25.51 -7.72
C ALA A 707 -31.55 26.92 -7.17
N VAL A 708 -30.54 27.53 -6.53
CA VAL A 708 -30.63 28.91 -6.03
C VAL A 708 -30.62 29.93 -7.18
N ALA A 709 -29.76 29.75 -8.16
CA ALA A 709 -29.72 30.65 -9.30
C ALA A 709 -31.05 30.67 -10.05
N VAL A 710 -31.75 29.54 -10.07
CA VAL A 710 -33.12 29.45 -10.63
C VAL A 710 -34.15 30.11 -9.73
N ALA A 711 -34.15 29.81 -8.43
CA ALA A 711 -35.09 30.40 -7.48
C ALA A 711 -34.98 31.95 -7.43
N ALA A 712 -33.76 32.46 -7.49
CA ALA A 712 -33.52 33.90 -7.52
C ALA A 712 -34.04 34.64 -8.78
N ARG A 713 -34.24 33.89 -9.87
CA ARG A 713 -34.72 34.41 -11.15
C ARG A 713 -36.14 33.94 -11.49
N GLU A 714 -36.88 33.44 -10.52
CA GLU A 714 -38.19 32.83 -10.76
C GLU A 714 -39.18 33.86 -11.32
N ARG A 715 -39.18 35.12 -10.82
CA ARG A 715 -39.97 36.22 -11.37
C ARG A 715 -39.53 36.59 -12.80
N GLU A 716 -38.23 36.66 -13.08
CA GLU A 716 -37.71 36.90 -14.43
C GLU A 716 -38.19 35.82 -15.42
N PHE A 717 -38.11 34.55 -14.99
CA PHE A 717 -38.57 33.46 -15.82
C PHE A 717 -40.10 33.46 -16.01
N GLY A 718 -40.87 33.82 -14.95
CA GLY A 718 -42.32 33.98 -15.03
C GLY A 718 -42.75 35.09 -15.99
N VAL A 719 -42.12 36.25 -15.97
CA VAL A 719 -42.36 37.35 -16.89
C VAL A 719 -42.02 36.94 -18.33
N ARG A 720 -40.90 36.29 -18.58
CA ARG A 720 -40.47 35.81 -19.91
C ARG A 720 -41.47 34.79 -20.47
N MET A 721 -42.00 33.91 -19.60
CA MET A 721 -42.98 32.92 -20.02
C MET A 721 -44.34 33.56 -20.32
N ALA A 722 -44.74 34.59 -19.50
CA ALA A 722 -45.92 35.38 -19.77
C ALA A 722 -45.85 36.16 -21.10
N LEU A 723 -44.63 36.55 -21.50
CA LEU A 723 -44.33 37.17 -22.80
C LEU A 723 -44.11 36.18 -23.96
N GLY A 724 -44.44 34.89 -23.76
CA GLY A 724 -44.42 33.87 -24.83
C GLY A 724 -43.08 33.17 -25.06
N ALA A 725 -42.12 33.26 -24.12
CA ALA A 725 -40.87 32.50 -24.22
C ALA A 725 -41.13 30.98 -24.13
N ARG A 726 -40.57 30.21 -25.04
CA ARG A 726 -40.64 28.75 -25.00
C ARG A 726 -39.86 28.15 -23.82
N PRO A 727 -40.44 27.17 -23.07
CA PRO A 727 -39.75 26.53 -21.94
C PRO A 727 -38.37 26.00 -22.30
N SER A 728 -38.16 25.48 -23.54
CA SER A 728 -36.87 25.01 -24.03
C SER A 728 -35.78 26.10 -24.12
N ARG A 729 -36.15 27.36 -24.32
CA ARG A 729 -35.21 28.49 -24.36
C ARG A 729 -34.68 28.83 -22.94
N LEU A 730 -35.57 28.72 -21.95
CA LEU A 730 -35.20 28.91 -20.52
C LEU A 730 -34.34 27.75 -20.02
N LEU A 731 -34.72 26.50 -20.38
CA LEU A 731 -33.93 25.31 -20.11
C LEU A 731 -32.48 25.46 -20.64
N ARG A 732 -32.35 25.85 -21.91
CA ARG A 732 -31.05 26.05 -22.57
C ARG A 732 -30.22 27.15 -21.91
N LEU A 733 -30.85 28.23 -21.46
CA LEU A 733 -30.16 29.33 -20.75
C LEU A 733 -29.57 28.87 -19.41
N VAL A 734 -30.31 28.11 -18.63
CA VAL A 734 -29.86 27.55 -17.34
C VAL A 734 -28.77 26.54 -17.55
N LEU A 735 -28.95 25.59 -18.46
CA LEU A 735 -27.96 24.55 -18.77
C LEU A 735 -26.65 25.12 -19.31
N ARG A 736 -26.70 26.18 -20.16
CA ARG A 736 -25.48 26.84 -20.64
C ARG A 736 -24.64 27.41 -19.52
N GLY A 737 -25.28 27.98 -18.49
CA GLY A 737 -24.57 28.47 -17.30
C GLY A 737 -23.86 27.38 -16.52
N GLY A 738 -24.51 26.21 -16.34
CA GLY A 738 -23.90 25.03 -15.70
C GLY A 738 -22.76 24.43 -16.52
N LEU A 739 -22.99 24.28 -17.85
CA LEU A 739 -21.98 23.73 -18.77
C LEU A 739 -20.69 24.55 -18.81
N LEU A 740 -20.79 25.88 -18.77
CA LEU A 740 -19.61 26.75 -18.71
C LEU A 740 -18.79 26.53 -17.42
N GLN A 741 -19.46 26.33 -16.28
CA GLN A 741 -18.79 26.04 -15.00
C GLN A 741 -18.12 24.67 -15.02
N ILE A 742 -18.79 23.65 -15.56
CA ILE A 742 -18.24 22.31 -15.76
C ILE A 742 -17.02 22.37 -16.69
N ALA A 743 -17.13 23.05 -17.83
CA ALA A 743 -16.02 23.18 -18.78
C ALA A 743 -14.80 23.90 -18.17
N ALA A 744 -15.02 25.00 -17.45
CA ALA A 744 -13.95 25.70 -16.75
C ALA A 744 -13.31 24.82 -15.66
N GLY A 745 -14.12 24.10 -14.88
CA GLY A 745 -13.64 23.17 -13.86
C GLY A 745 -12.85 22.00 -14.46
N LEU A 746 -13.31 21.46 -15.58
CA LEU A 746 -12.58 20.40 -16.31
C LEU A 746 -11.22 20.87 -16.81
N VAL A 747 -11.14 22.04 -17.44
CA VAL A 747 -9.85 22.57 -17.92
C VAL A 747 -8.86 22.74 -16.78
N LEU A 748 -9.30 23.37 -15.68
CA LEU A 748 -8.44 23.55 -14.50
C LEU A 748 -8.11 22.22 -13.82
N GLY A 749 -9.07 21.31 -13.74
CA GLY A 749 -8.86 19.99 -13.15
C GLY A 749 -7.91 19.10 -13.95
N MET A 750 -8.00 19.14 -15.29
CA MET A 750 -7.05 18.43 -16.16
C MET A 750 -5.64 18.98 -16.05
N ALA A 751 -5.49 20.32 -16.01
CA ALA A 751 -4.19 20.96 -15.78
C ALA A 751 -3.63 20.57 -14.38
N GLY A 752 -4.48 20.59 -13.35
CA GLY A 752 -4.11 20.15 -12.00
C GLY A 752 -3.72 18.67 -11.94
N ALA A 753 -4.48 17.80 -12.59
CA ALA A 753 -4.18 16.37 -12.68
C ALA A 753 -2.84 16.11 -13.38
N TRP A 754 -2.53 16.86 -14.45
CA TRP A 754 -1.24 16.77 -15.15
C TRP A 754 -0.08 17.18 -14.24
N LEU A 755 -0.22 18.29 -13.48
CA LEU A 755 0.80 18.74 -12.53
C LEU A 755 1.02 17.70 -11.42
N VAL A 756 -0.06 17.15 -10.84
CA VAL A 756 0.02 16.14 -9.79
C VAL A 756 0.65 14.86 -10.33
N ALA A 757 0.23 14.37 -11.50
CA ALA A 757 0.79 13.18 -12.12
C ALA A 757 2.31 13.32 -12.37
N ARG A 758 2.77 14.51 -12.81
CA ARG A 758 4.18 14.79 -12.99
C ARG A 758 4.96 14.85 -11.66
N ALA A 759 4.38 15.44 -10.61
CA ALA A 759 5.00 15.52 -9.29
C ALA A 759 5.13 14.16 -8.61
N VAL A 760 4.17 13.25 -8.85
CA VAL A 760 4.07 11.93 -8.19
C VAL A 760 4.54 10.80 -9.14
N SER A 761 5.10 11.13 -10.30
CA SER A 761 5.47 10.16 -11.34
C SER A 761 6.38 9.03 -10.85
N GLN A 762 7.35 9.30 -9.99
CA GLN A 762 8.24 8.26 -9.41
C GLN A 762 7.49 7.30 -8.48
N VAL A 763 6.56 7.82 -7.68
CA VAL A 763 5.71 6.99 -6.80
C VAL A 763 4.77 6.13 -7.64
N LEU A 764 4.20 6.69 -8.70
CA LEU A 764 3.33 5.97 -9.62
C LEU A 764 4.10 4.89 -10.40
N MET A 765 5.35 5.16 -10.80
CA MET A 765 6.22 4.13 -11.41
C MET A 765 6.42 2.93 -10.48
N GLY A 766 6.65 3.17 -9.19
CA GLY A 766 6.79 2.08 -8.20
C GLY A 766 5.50 1.27 -7.99
N LEU A 767 4.33 1.91 -8.12
CA LEU A 767 3.02 1.29 -7.84
C LEU A 767 2.37 0.63 -9.06
N ILE A 768 2.55 1.19 -10.26
CA ILE A 768 1.81 0.81 -11.48
C ILE A 768 2.77 0.36 -12.60
N GLY A 769 4.09 0.48 -12.39
CA GLY A 769 5.12 0.03 -13.34
C GLY A 769 5.24 0.88 -14.62
N ARG A 770 4.48 1.97 -14.75
CA ARG A 770 4.53 2.89 -15.88
C ARG A 770 4.60 4.33 -15.41
N ALA A 771 5.37 5.15 -16.11
CA ALA A 771 5.35 6.59 -15.90
C ALA A 771 3.91 7.08 -16.12
N GLY A 772 3.33 7.73 -15.10
CA GLY A 772 1.97 8.25 -15.11
C GLY A 772 1.77 9.38 -16.11
N ALA A 773 2.02 9.12 -17.38
CA ALA A 773 1.49 9.96 -18.45
C ALA A 773 -0.03 9.84 -18.40
N LEU A 774 -0.73 10.94 -18.23
CA LEU A 774 -2.18 10.97 -18.31
C LEU A 774 -2.58 10.47 -19.69
N ASP A 775 -3.11 9.27 -19.76
CA ASP A 775 -3.61 8.70 -21.00
C ASP A 775 -4.77 9.56 -21.51
N PRO A 776 -4.76 9.98 -22.78
CA PRO A 776 -5.86 10.73 -23.37
C PRO A 776 -7.21 10.06 -23.22
N LEU A 777 -7.25 8.73 -23.20
CA LEU A 777 -8.46 7.94 -22.98
C LEU A 777 -9.02 8.13 -21.56
N VAL A 778 -8.17 8.13 -20.53
CA VAL A 778 -8.55 8.42 -19.15
C VAL A 778 -9.09 9.85 -19.04
N MET A 779 -8.38 10.83 -19.64
CA MET A 779 -8.82 12.22 -19.65
C MET A 779 -10.20 12.40 -20.33
N ALA A 780 -10.40 11.75 -21.47
CA ALA A 780 -11.68 11.78 -22.17
C ALA A 780 -12.80 11.11 -21.35
N GLY A 781 -12.54 9.94 -20.76
CA GLY A 781 -13.48 9.23 -19.90
C GLY A 781 -13.90 10.04 -18.69
N VAL A 782 -12.96 10.64 -17.97
CA VAL A 782 -13.23 11.53 -16.83
C VAL A 782 -14.03 12.75 -17.25
N SER A 783 -13.70 13.35 -18.41
CA SER A 783 -14.45 14.49 -18.93
C SER A 783 -15.91 14.12 -19.23
N VAL A 784 -16.14 12.97 -19.82
CA VAL A 784 -17.50 12.47 -20.11
C VAL A 784 -18.27 12.20 -18.82
N VAL A 785 -17.68 11.53 -17.85
CA VAL A 785 -18.32 11.19 -16.56
C VAL A 785 -18.71 12.47 -15.81
N LEU A 786 -17.81 13.43 -15.70
CA LEU A 786 -18.08 14.71 -15.02
C LEU A 786 -19.12 15.57 -15.78
N ALA A 787 -19.05 15.60 -17.10
CA ALA A 787 -20.02 16.31 -17.94
C ALA A 787 -21.43 15.72 -17.76
N LEU A 788 -21.55 14.39 -17.79
CA LEU A 788 -22.83 13.68 -17.59
C LEU A 788 -23.39 13.91 -16.16
N ALA A 789 -22.55 13.72 -15.14
CA ALA A 789 -22.96 13.96 -13.75
C ALA A 789 -23.38 15.42 -13.50
N GLY A 790 -22.63 16.36 -14.07
CA GLY A 790 -22.95 17.78 -13.96
C GLY A 790 -24.21 18.16 -14.74
N LEU A 791 -24.43 17.60 -15.92
CA LEU A 791 -25.66 17.80 -16.69
C LEU A 791 -26.89 17.26 -15.95
N LEU A 792 -26.78 16.04 -15.37
CA LEU A 792 -27.84 15.45 -14.55
C LEU A 792 -28.16 16.32 -13.33
N ALA A 793 -27.11 16.83 -12.64
CA ALA A 793 -27.28 17.73 -11.51
C ALA A 793 -27.98 19.05 -11.89
N CYS A 794 -27.70 19.60 -13.08
CA CYS A 794 -28.34 20.81 -13.59
C CYS A 794 -29.77 20.59 -14.09
N MET A 795 -30.12 19.37 -14.48
CA MET A 795 -31.37 19.08 -15.17
C MET A 795 -32.61 19.30 -14.29
N LEU A 796 -32.56 18.86 -13.01
CA LEU A 796 -33.67 19.04 -12.08
C LEU A 796 -34.01 20.53 -11.79
N PRO A 797 -33.04 21.41 -11.45
CA PRO A 797 -33.29 22.84 -11.31
C PRO A 797 -33.78 23.50 -12.60
N ALA A 798 -33.18 23.08 -13.75
CA ALA A 798 -33.57 23.64 -15.04
C ALA A 798 -35.01 23.23 -15.48
N LEU A 799 -35.44 22.02 -15.17
CA LEU A 799 -36.82 21.57 -15.40
C LEU A 799 -37.80 22.30 -14.47
N ARG A 800 -37.42 22.60 -13.21
CA ARG A 800 -38.23 23.42 -12.32
C ARG A 800 -38.41 24.84 -12.86
N ALA A 801 -37.34 25.46 -13.39
CA ALA A 801 -37.38 26.77 -14.02
C ALA A 801 -38.35 26.78 -15.25
N ALA A 802 -38.38 25.72 -16.03
CA ALA A 802 -39.21 25.58 -17.21
C ALA A 802 -40.72 25.29 -16.90
N ARG A 803 -41.04 24.90 -15.64
CA ARG A 803 -42.39 24.57 -15.19
C ARG A 803 -43.02 25.63 -14.27
N VAL A 804 -42.35 26.78 -14.07
CA VAL A 804 -42.87 27.87 -13.24
C VAL A 804 -44.21 28.38 -13.86
N ALA A 805 -45.31 28.37 -13.07
CA ALA A 805 -46.61 28.87 -13.52
C ALA A 805 -46.54 30.41 -13.57
N PRO A 806 -46.79 31.07 -14.70
CA PRO A 806 -46.70 32.55 -14.86
C PRO A 806 -47.54 33.33 -13.84
N MET A 807 -48.76 32.83 -13.54
CA MET A 807 -49.66 33.47 -12.58
C MET A 807 -49.18 33.44 -11.14
N ARG A 808 -48.47 32.39 -10.68
CA ARG A 808 -47.88 32.33 -9.34
C ARG A 808 -46.66 33.24 -9.21
N ALA A 809 -45.82 33.32 -10.25
CA ALA A 809 -44.64 34.19 -10.26
C ALA A 809 -45.00 35.70 -10.21
N LEU A 810 -46.17 36.09 -10.71
CA LEU A 810 -46.65 37.49 -10.69
C LEU A 810 -47.39 37.85 -9.40
N ARG A 811 -48.01 36.88 -8.71
CA ARG A 811 -48.76 37.13 -7.47
C ARG A 811 -47.89 37.20 -6.19
N GLY A 812 -46.67 36.80 -6.22
CA GLY A 812 -45.75 36.93 -5.07
C GLY A 812 -46.05 35.98 -3.89
N GLU A 813 -46.90 34.94 -4.06
CA GLU A 813 -47.24 33.92 -3.05
C GLU A 813 -46.38 32.64 -3.20
#